data_21baa9a069f3564b850617a59cabe3d3
#
_entry.id   21baa9a069f3564b850617a59cabe3d3
#
_cell.length_a   1.000
_cell.length_b   1.000
_cell.length_c   1.000
_cell.angle_alpha   90.00
_cell.angle_beta   90.00
_cell.angle_gamma   90.00
#
_symmetry.space_group_name_H-M   'P 1'
#
loop_
_entity.id
_entity.type
_entity.pdbx_description
1 polymer ?
#
loop_
_entity_poly.entity_id
_entity_poly.type
_entity_poly.pdbx_seq_one_letter_code
_entity_poly.pdbx_strand_id
1 'polypeptide(L)'
;MDGLNRQNRSDRVQSLRYPVVLDNTIKTLLQRAVMISSFLRYYSGKLSDQLPETYFDELLTDWKDGITIAEKYHSGLTDGEMEPSWSVLVNFIENLNKTTEQFNVRWKEYPEWYLQSVLGVKPLPLIGDNVWVVFENNNQEPVIIPENTRFKVSREKNKTYYYRLTEEAEVRNVRLEKLFLLHFNKDKHVKTDSPFIKSIQLKELELQNDQVTAHKDKDVTIGIRISSPLLVLREGIRTVKVTFYPRNDQWSNQLSENSTLTSAFKLYISTENGWEHIPEYIVKKEDGRLKIRFNLPDSFPAVTPCSYDIHSFSSTYPALNICLNLDSDDYANASLEMIQLSRIKLRSEVKNVTNLQIYNELGKIDNSKPFVPFGMTTERGSWFTVGNYELNIKPTKTVTLNFEWEQLPEHPLGLKEHYADYKKDITNHSFELSVNYLSDFQWKPVRGRTKFPLFASGKGTDMLATTSSIGPIDVEKMATITIDEQDYTYSLQSRNGFLNFSLSNPEMGFGESVYRRIFTEQMLKNARKKNKYPSILPPVQPVLKRISLNYEAEEIIDIQTHSDESRSAVSAIIPLDEIPVTREDRPEAVSFIPEMQERNLILALSNVRENMLLTLFFDVYANEHEDLLQDSIRRQREKIRHVRFYIGNPHYWERMSLSFTRKDETIASLISGCMQMQLPETLSPQLFDSNGLLWIRIGYNDVDDVNFPDIKAIYTNAAQLKMILPEHGQEDFLVNCETGEVTEDVLIPGLNKIRRITPFYNGRSREDSQKKLMRMAEYAAHKGRAVTKKDYERLIIQEFPDIAKAKCIVNRNGSDTTLHIVVLPEKNMVDRKIHPLTPPHLLFSIERYIRSLTSSYVKEVNVLNPVYEEIIFRFRIELKGYFSVKRRKLLAQRLNEFIAPWQYTGQLPLFGYAINLEKIHNAIMDEFGALINISDFSAIRIEKNNGEFMLHDFVCKKSGEFYDKHVITPSEAHGVLVPSEDHIFYWDNDAIPDEFGIEEMSIGKNFIISNKKNR
;
A
#
# COMPACT_ATOMS: atom_id res chain seq x y z
N MET A 1 9.68 27.25 -28.61
CA MET A 1 11.05 27.17 -28.08
C MET A 1 11.09 26.06 -27.04
N ASP A 2 12.13 25.23 -27.04
CA ASP A 2 12.25 23.98 -26.26
C ASP A 2 12.76 24.20 -24.79
N GLY A 3 12.77 25.42 -24.31
CA GLY A 3 13.34 25.76 -23.00
C GLY A 3 14.84 25.99 -23.03
N LEU A 4 15.45 26.20 -21.86
CA LEU A 4 16.88 26.38 -21.69
C LEU A 4 17.53 25.06 -21.22
N ASN A 5 18.54 24.62 -21.97
CA ASN A 5 19.36 23.42 -21.66
C ASN A 5 20.75 23.88 -21.20
N ARG A 6 21.27 23.23 -20.16
CA ARG A 6 22.59 23.49 -19.59
C ARG A 6 23.71 23.33 -20.62
N GLN A 7 23.68 22.29 -21.48
CA GLN A 7 24.64 22.09 -22.55
C GLN A 7 24.62 23.20 -23.59
N ASN A 8 23.43 23.51 -24.15
CA ASN A 8 23.26 24.59 -25.15
C ASN A 8 23.66 25.96 -24.60
N ARG A 9 23.59 26.18 -23.30
CA ARG A 9 24.05 27.37 -22.61
C ARG A 9 25.58 27.46 -22.68
N SER A 10 26.28 26.35 -22.45
CA SER A 10 27.74 26.28 -22.55
C SER A 10 28.24 26.54 -23.99
N ASP A 11 27.58 25.94 -24.99
CA ASP A 11 27.98 26.07 -26.40
C ASP A 11 27.84 27.51 -26.91
N ARG A 12 26.85 28.25 -26.43
CA ARG A 12 26.66 29.68 -26.77
C ARG A 12 27.82 30.53 -26.26
N VAL A 13 28.44 30.17 -25.14
CA VAL A 13 29.60 30.89 -24.62
C VAL A 13 30.85 30.63 -25.46
N GLN A 14 31.04 29.40 -25.92
CA GLN A 14 32.14 29.07 -26.82
C GLN A 14 32.05 29.78 -28.16
N SER A 15 30.86 30.15 -28.60
CA SER A 15 30.60 30.88 -29.84
C SER A 15 30.76 32.42 -29.71
N LEU A 16 30.95 32.94 -28.49
CA LEU A 16 31.16 34.38 -28.32
C LEU A 16 32.51 34.79 -28.88
N ARG A 17 32.47 35.38 -30.07
CA ARG A 17 33.65 36.08 -30.63
C ARG A 17 33.74 37.45 -30.00
N TYR A 18 34.80 37.67 -29.21
CA TYR A 18 35.08 39.01 -28.71
C TYR A 18 35.38 39.92 -29.88
N PRO A 19 34.79 41.11 -30.01
CA PRO A 19 35.11 42.03 -31.06
C PRO A 19 36.58 42.45 -30.93
N VAL A 20 37.29 42.40 -32.03
CA VAL A 20 38.67 42.98 -32.10
C VAL A 20 38.46 44.51 -32.03
N VAL A 21 38.90 45.11 -30.94
CA VAL A 21 38.73 46.57 -30.69
C VAL A 21 39.68 47.37 -31.54
N LEU A 22 40.92 46.89 -31.68
CA LEU A 22 41.93 47.48 -32.53
C LEU A 22 42.32 46.49 -33.64
N ASP A 23 41.89 46.71 -34.85
CA ASP A 23 42.30 45.98 -36.05
C ASP A 23 43.57 46.58 -36.67
N ASN A 24 44.67 46.44 -35.97
CA ASN A 24 45.99 46.88 -36.42
C ASN A 24 46.86 45.64 -36.72
N THR A 25 46.43 44.88 -37.69
CA THR A 25 47.31 43.81 -38.22
C THR A 25 48.50 44.41 -38.96
N ILE A 26 49.60 43.69 -39.07
CA ILE A 26 50.82 44.16 -39.83
C ILE A 26 50.39 44.63 -41.21
N LYS A 27 49.51 43.91 -41.88
CA LYS A 27 48.92 44.30 -43.18
C LYS A 27 48.23 45.65 -43.13
N THR A 28 47.32 45.87 -42.20
CA THR A 28 46.54 47.10 -42.08
C THR A 28 47.40 48.28 -41.66
N LEU A 29 48.41 48.06 -40.81
CA LEU A 29 49.38 49.09 -40.40
C LEU A 29 50.28 49.51 -41.57
N LEU A 30 50.75 48.54 -42.34
CA LEU A 30 51.57 48.80 -43.54
C LEU A 30 50.74 49.50 -44.59
N GLN A 31 49.50 49.12 -44.84
CA GLN A 31 48.61 49.86 -45.78
C GLN A 31 48.43 51.31 -45.32
N ARG A 32 48.16 51.51 -44.01
CA ARG A 32 48.09 52.87 -43.46
C ARG A 32 49.37 53.67 -43.57
N ALA A 33 50.52 53.05 -43.34
CA ALA A 33 51.83 53.73 -43.50
C ALA A 33 52.05 54.16 -44.95
N VAL A 34 51.76 53.30 -45.92
CA VAL A 34 51.81 53.65 -47.36
C VAL A 34 50.77 54.75 -47.67
N MET A 35 49.54 54.75 -47.14
CA MET A 35 48.60 55.80 -47.34
C MET A 35 49.06 57.12 -46.71
N ILE A 36 49.68 57.11 -45.53
CA ILE A 36 50.24 58.32 -44.86
C ILE A 36 51.43 58.88 -45.63
N SER A 37 52.28 58.03 -46.20
CA SER A 37 53.46 58.41 -46.96
C SER A 37 53.07 59.29 -48.20
N SER A 38 51.89 59.04 -48.75
CA SER A 38 51.39 59.89 -49.88
C SER A 38 51.14 61.39 -49.49
N PHE A 39 51.04 61.66 -48.20
CA PHE A 39 50.89 63.01 -47.68
C PHE A 39 52.11 63.66 -47.12
N LEU A 40 53.24 62.85 -46.93
CA LEU A 40 54.50 63.31 -46.36
C LEU A 40 55.42 63.73 -47.46
N ARG A 41 55.91 64.97 -47.39
CA ARG A 41 56.85 65.59 -48.36
C ARG A 41 58.25 65.08 -48.05
N TYR A 42 59.02 64.64 -49.04
CA TYR A 42 60.37 64.22 -48.92
C TYR A 42 61.33 65.36 -49.35
N TYR A 43 62.37 65.56 -48.50
CA TYR A 43 63.45 66.55 -48.76
C TYR A 43 64.75 65.80 -48.68
N SER A 44 65.60 66.01 -49.74
CA SER A 44 66.92 65.35 -49.86
C SER A 44 68.06 65.91 -48.99
N GLY A 45 67.79 66.50 -47.92
CA GLY A 45 68.80 66.91 -46.89
C GLY A 45 69.77 68.03 -47.23
N LYS A 46 69.62 68.76 -48.37
CA LYS A 46 70.39 69.99 -48.66
C LYS A 46 69.50 71.14 -48.25
N LEU A 47 69.96 71.90 -47.23
CA LEU A 47 69.39 73.13 -46.72
C LEU A 47 69.55 74.24 -47.79
N SER A 48 68.68 74.36 -48.80
CA SER A 48 68.56 75.47 -49.66
C SER A 48 67.11 75.56 -50.08
N ASP A 49 66.58 76.79 -50.29
CA ASP A 49 65.25 77.22 -50.65
C ASP A 49 64.54 76.40 -51.73
N GLN A 50 64.31 75.12 -51.47
CA GLN A 50 63.80 74.29 -52.55
C GLN A 50 62.43 73.74 -52.19
N LEU A 51 61.62 73.60 -53.21
CA LEU A 51 60.36 72.87 -53.24
C LEU A 51 60.58 71.41 -52.87
N PRO A 52 59.65 70.80 -52.25
CA PRO A 52 59.79 69.37 -51.93
C PRO A 52 60.05 68.50 -53.18
N GLU A 53 61.09 67.69 -53.23
CA GLU A 53 61.44 66.95 -54.39
C GLU A 53 60.41 65.96 -54.84
N THR A 54 59.87 65.23 -53.84
CA THR A 54 58.81 64.18 -54.03
C THR A 54 57.97 64.02 -52.78
N TYR A 55 57.05 63.05 -52.79
CA TYR A 55 56.41 62.55 -51.63
C TYR A 55 57.00 61.19 -51.22
N PHE A 56 56.87 60.78 -49.97
CA PHE A 56 57.45 59.53 -49.51
C PHE A 56 56.77 58.30 -50.14
N ASP A 57 55.62 58.41 -50.80
CA ASP A 57 55.01 57.37 -51.53
C ASP A 57 55.74 56.91 -52.79
N GLU A 58 56.51 57.86 -53.46
CA GLU A 58 57.38 57.47 -54.58
C GLU A 58 58.51 56.54 -54.16
N LEU A 59 59.03 56.66 -52.94
CA LEU A 59 60.04 55.76 -52.36
C LEU A 59 59.40 54.39 -52.00
N LEU A 60 58.11 54.36 -51.97
CA LEU A 60 57.35 53.20 -51.59
C LEU A 60 56.57 52.60 -52.75
N THR A 61 56.84 52.95 -54.00
CA THR A 61 56.07 52.53 -55.20
C THR A 61 55.97 51.01 -55.38
N ASP A 62 57.00 50.26 -54.96
CA ASP A 62 57.09 48.81 -55.01
C ASP A 62 56.44 48.12 -53.86
N TRP A 63 55.92 48.88 -52.94
CA TRP A 63 55.38 48.37 -51.64
C TRP A 63 53.93 48.79 -51.41
N LYS A 64 53.17 48.97 -52.43
CA LYS A 64 51.77 49.41 -52.35
C LYS A 64 50.82 48.31 -51.77
N ASP A 65 51.26 47.03 -51.85
CA ASP A 65 50.52 45.91 -51.28
C ASP A 65 51.20 45.46 -49.93
N GLY A 66 50.49 45.72 -48.85
CA GLY A 66 50.95 45.38 -47.50
C GLY A 66 51.28 43.90 -47.29
N ILE A 67 50.75 43.03 -48.11
CA ILE A 67 51.06 41.55 -48.04
C ILE A 67 52.48 41.32 -48.59
N THR A 68 52.82 41.94 -49.73
CA THR A 68 54.10 41.74 -50.35
C THR A 68 55.24 42.28 -49.45
N ILE A 69 54.94 43.37 -48.70
CA ILE A 69 55.95 43.95 -47.75
C ILE A 69 56.17 42.93 -46.60
N ALA A 70 55.15 42.34 -46.03
CA ALA A 70 55.28 41.37 -44.93
C ALA A 70 56.05 40.11 -45.40
N GLU A 71 55.75 39.65 -46.59
CA GLU A 71 56.48 38.53 -47.22
C GLU A 71 57.93 38.80 -47.47
N LYS A 72 58.22 39.97 -48.00
CA LYS A 72 59.62 40.44 -48.24
C LYS A 72 60.33 40.65 -46.94
N TYR A 73 59.69 41.14 -45.91
CA TYR A 73 60.34 41.27 -44.59
C TYR A 73 60.76 39.90 -44.06
N HIS A 74 59.83 38.92 -44.12
CA HIS A 74 60.17 37.56 -43.65
C HIS A 74 61.28 36.89 -44.48
N SER A 75 61.24 37.08 -45.83
CA SER A 75 62.30 36.56 -46.68
C SER A 75 63.62 37.33 -46.51
N GLY A 76 63.57 38.65 -46.37
CA GLY A 76 64.76 39.45 -46.11
C GLY A 76 65.45 39.21 -44.79
N LEU A 77 64.73 38.75 -43.73
CA LEU A 77 65.34 38.29 -42.48
C LEU A 77 66.09 37.00 -42.63
N THR A 78 65.73 36.17 -43.62
CA THR A 78 66.45 34.91 -43.93
C THR A 78 67.63 35.17 -44.84
N ASP A 79 67.60 36.13 -45.78
CA ASP A 79 68.57 36.32 -46.84
C ASP A 79 69.47 37.54 -46.60
N GLY A 80 69.19 38.39 -45.59
CA GLY A 80 69.99 39.54 -45.21
C GLY A 80 70.02 40.75 -46.20
N GLU A 81 69.10 40.82 -47.15
CA GLU A 81 69.04 41.80 -48.20
C GLU A 81 68.05 43.00 -47.97
N MET A 82 67.57 43.20 -46.74
CA MET A 82 66.68 44.31 -46.41
C MET A 82 67.38 45.60 -46.08
N GLU A 83 67.02 46.68 -46.74
CA GLU A 83 67.52 47.97 -46.36
C GLU A 83 67.29 48.37 -44.90
N PRO A 84 68.28 48.93 -44.19
CA PRO A 84 68.19 49.25 -42.77
C PRO A 84 67.03 50.18 -42.40
N SER A 85 66.69 51.11 -43.25
CA SER A 85 65.62 52.07 -43.08
C SER A 85 64.25 51.33 -43.02
N TRP A 86 64.00 50.35 -43.87
CA TRP A 86 62.84 49.54 -43.92
C TRP A 86 62.72 48.55 -42.77
N SER A 87 63.82 47.94 -42.39
CA SER A 87 63.92 47.12 -41.23
C SER A 87 63.51 47.84 -39.97
N VAL A 88 63.82 49.07 -39.78
CA VAL A 88 63.42 49.92 -38.67
C VAL A 88 61.87 50.14 -38.70
N LEU A 89 61.36 50.52 -39.86
CA LEU A 89 59.91 50.80 -39.99
C LEU A 89 59.09 49.54 -39.75
N VAL A 90 59.42 48.44 -40.38
CA VAL A 90 58.71 47.20 -40.25
C VAL A 90 58.76 46.65 -38.80
N ASN A 91 59.99 46.76 -38.17
CA ASN A 91 60.14 46.35 -36.76
C ASN A 91 59.26 47.27 -35.84
N PHE A 92 59.21 48.59 -36.16
CA PHE A 92 58.25 49.44 -35.41
C PHE A 92 56.84 49.02 -35.57
N ILE A 93 56.37 48.68 -36.78
CA ILE A 93 55.04 48.17 -37.07
C ILE A 93 54.75 46.83 -36.37
N GLU A 94 55.70 45.90 -36.36
CA GLU A 94 55.65 44.68 -35.59
C GLU A 94 55.46 44.94 -34.09
N ASN A 95 56.29 45.81 -33.51
CA ASN A 95 56.11 46.17 -32.11
C ASN A 95 54.77 46.81 -31.79
N LEU A 96 54.23 47.66 -32.72
CA LEU A 96 52.93 48.25 -32.61
C LEU A 96 51.89 47.17 -32.72
N ASN A 97 52.03 46.18 -33.62
CA ASN A 97 51.12 45.06 -33.71
C ASN A 97 51.12 44.21 -32.43
N LYS A 98 52.31 43.91 -31.87
CA LYS A 98 52.45 43.21 -30.58
C LYS A 98 51.69 43.95 -29.46
N THR A 99 51.89 45.28 -29.42
CA THR A 99 51.15 46.13 -28.46
C THR A 99 49.67 46.10 -28.65
N THR A 100 49.19 46.09 -29.89
CA THR A 100 47.80 45.96 -30.25
C THR A 100 47.24 44.56 -29.84
N GLU A 101 47.98 43.54 -30.12
CA GLU A 101 47.63 42.18 -29.66
C GLU A 101 47.53 42.08 -28.16
N GLN A 102 48.49 42.61 -27.41
CA GLN A 102 48.43 42.69 -25.95
C GLN A 102 47.24 43.45 -25.43
N PHE A 103 46.89 44.61 -26.11
CA PHE A 103 45.70 45.38 -25.79
C PHE A 103 44.42 44.57 -26.03
N ASN A 104 44.30 43.90 -27.17
CA ASN A 104 43.14 43.05 -27.50
C ASN A 104 43.01 41.87 -26.54
N VAL A 105 44.09 41.30 -26.06
CA VAL A 105 44.10 40.27 -25.03
C VAL A 105 43.59 40.82 -23.69
N ARG A 106 44.10 41.97 -23.24
CA ARG A 106 43.60 42.64 -22.02
C ARG A 106 42.18 43.09 -22.13
N TRP A 107 41.70 43.47 -23.31
CA TRP A 107 40.32 43.80 -23.54
C TRP A 107 39.37 42.63 -23.34
N LYS A 108 39.85 41.40 -23.58
CA LYS A 108 39.06 40.20 -23.27
C LYS A 108 38.84 40.00 -21.78
N GLU A 109 39.73 40.50 -20.94
CA GLU A 109 39.64 40.46 -19.47
C GLU A 109 38.77 41.62 -18.92
N TYR A 110 38.53 42.68 -19.70
CA TYR A 110 37.80 43.86 -19.26
C TYR A 110 36.35 43.55 -18.82
N PRO A 111 35.56 42.72 -19.51
CA PRO A 111 34.22 42.35 -19.04
C PRO A 111 34.24 41.69 -17.67
N GLU A 112 35.23 40.86 -17.43
CA GLU A 112 35.40 40.19 -16.13
C GLU A 112 35.75 41.18 -15.02
N TRP A 113 36.69 42.06 -15.28
CA TRP A 113 37.05 43.16 -14.37
C TRP A 113 35.89 44.09 -14.10
N TYR A 114 35.16 44.50 -15.12
CA TYR A 114 34.01 45.40 -15.00
C TYR A 114 32.91 44.77 -14.14
N LEU A 115 32.58 43.50 -14.40
CA LEU A 115 31.57 42.75 -13.68
C LEU A 115 31.94 42.52 -12.22
N GLN A 116 33.20 42.29 -11.93
CA GLN A 116 33.70 42.11 -10.56
C GLN A 116 33.85 43.40 -9.80
N SER A 117 34.58 44.34 -10.38
CA SER A 117 35.02 45.56 -9.69
C SER A 117 33.95 46.65 -9.71
N VAL A 118 33.17 46.74 -10.79
CA VAL A 118 32.17 47.80 -10.96
C VAL A 118 30.78 47.33 -10.54
N LEU A 119 30.39 46.13 -10.95
CA LEU A 119 29.05 45.55 -10.59
C LEU A 119 29.07 44.71 -9.33
N GLY A 120 30.23 44.44 -8.75
CA GLY A 120 30.35 43.69 -7.48
C GLY A 120 29.90 42.22 -7.54
N VAL A 121 29.79 41.64 -8.74
CA VAL A 121 29.31 40.24 -8.88
C VAL A 121 30.46 39.29 -8.58
N LYS A 122 30.37 38.61 -7.44
CA LYS A 122 31.35 37.61 -7.01
C LYS A 122 31.14 36.28 -7.78
N PRO A 123 32.21 35.50 -8.00
CA PRO A 123 32.06 34.13 -8.50
C PRO A 123 31.23 33.30 -7.54
N LEU A 124 30.42 32.38 -8.08
CA LEU A 124 29.69 31.46 -7.25
C LEU A 124 30.66 30.58 -6.48
N PRO A 125 30.50 30.47 -5.15
CA PRO A 125 31.36 29.64 -4.34
C PRO A 125 31.24 28.16 -4.69
N LEU A 126 32.28 27.39 -4.46
CA LEU A 126 32.22 25.96 -4.40
C LEU A 126 31.26 25.55 -3.29
N ILE A 127 30.32 24.66 -3.59
CA ILE A 127 29.42 24.08 -2.60
C ILE A 127 29.74 22.59 -2.51
N GLY A 128 30.05 22.12 -1.30
CA GLY A 128 30.22 20.70 -1.05
C GLY A 128 28.92 19.96 -1.19
N ASP A 129 28.95 18.77 -1.75
CA ASP A 129 27.78 17.91 -1.89
C ASP A 129 27.39 17.29 -0.56
N ASN A 130 26.14 16.83 -0.53
CA ASN A 130 25.53 16.13 0.59
C ASN A 130 25.32 14.66 0.21
N VAL A 131 25.20 13.81 1.23
CA VAL A 131 24.85 12.40 1.05
C VAL A 131 24.10 11.91 2.29
N TRP A 132 23.09 11.06 2.08
CA TRP A 132 22.44 10.35 3.17
C TRP A 132 23.09 9.00 3.37
N VAL A 133 23.34 8.67 4.63
CA VAL A 133 23.90 7.40 5.08
C VAL A 133 23.03 6.80 6.18
N VAL A 134 23.09 5.48 6.30
CA VAL A 134 22.50 4.72 7.41
C VAL A 134 23.63 4.23 8.29
N PHE A 135 23.48 4.41 9.58
CA PHE A 135 24.35 3.87 10.60
C PHE A 135 23.76 2.59 11.19
N GLU A 136 24.50 1.50 11.19
CA GLU A 136 24.07 0.24 11.76
C GLU A 136 24.70 0.05 13.15
N ASN A 137 23.85 -0.15 14.16
CA ASN A 137 24.25 -0.50 15.51
C ASN A 137 23.56 -1.81 15.89
N ASN A 138 24.35 -2.85 16.21
CA ASN A 138 23.82 -4.14 16.67
C ASN A 138 23.83 -4.27 18.20
N ASN A 139 24.35 -3.26 18.92
CA ASN A 139 24.40 -3.26 20.37
C ASN A 139 23.11 -2.76 20.97
N GLN A 140 22.86 -3.10 22.22
CA GLN A 140 21.65 -2.61 22.94
C GLN A 140 21.78 -1.15 23.38
N GLU A 141 23.01 -0.66 23.56
CA GLU A 141 23.29 0.71 23.97
C GLU A 141 23.26 1.65 22.75
N PRO A 142 22.69 2.86 22.89
CA PRO A 142 22.68 3.85 21.82
C PRO A 142 24.10 4.39 21.57
N VAL A 143 24.41 4.64 20.33
CA VAL A 143 25.63 5.35 19.94
C VAL A 143 25.26 6.77 19.56
N ILE A 144 25.74 7.74 20.32
CA ILE A 144 25.54 9.15 20.04
C ILE A 144 26.72 9.63 19.20
N ILE A 145 26.45 10.09 17.98
CA ILE A 145 27.46 10.65 17.08
C ILE A 145 27.27 12.17 17.08
N PRO A 146 28.22 12.93 17.65
CA PRO A 146 28.10 14.38 17.72
C PRO A 146 28.06 15.04 16.33
N GLU A 147 27.39 16.18 16.24
CA GLU A 147 27.43 17.06 15.09
C GLU A 147 28.92 17.37 14.70
N ASN A 148 29.20 17.56 13.43
CA ASN A 148 30.54 17.80 12.87
C ASN A 148 31.53 16.64 12.98
N THR A 149 31.11 15.44 13.42
CA THR A 149 31.95 14.24 13.34
C THR A 149 32.38 13.99 11.90
N ARG A 150 33.67 13.67 11.69
CA ARG A 150 34.25 13.51 10.36
C ARG A 150 34.16 12.08 9.87
N PHE A 151 33.89 11.97 8.56
CA PHE A 151 33.83 10.72 7.80
C PHE A 151 34.72 10.85 6.56
N LYS A 152 35.30 9.74 6.13
CA LYS A 152 36.08 9.65 4.90
C LYS A 152 35.19 9.08 3.79
N VAL A 153 35.32 9.65 2.60
CA VAL A 153 34.71 9.13 1.38
C VAL A 153 35.78 8.87 0.35
N SER A 154 35.95 7.62 -0.01
CA SER A 154 36.86 7.21 -1.07
C SER A 154 36.10 7.20 -2.40
N ARG A 155 36.59 7.98 -3.39
CA ARG A 155 35.99 8.08 -4.73
C ARG A 155 36.97 7.56 -5.79
N GLU A 156 36.55 7.54 -7.04
CA GLU A 156 37.41 7.19 -8.18
C GLU A 156 38.75 7.93 -8.16
N LYS A 157 39.82 7.27 -8.60
CA LYS A 157 41.23 7.74 -8.59
C LYS A 157 41.90 7.86 -7.22
N ASN A 158 41.45 7.08 -6.21
CA ASN A 158 42.02 7.07 -4.85
C ASN A 158 42.09 8.45 -4.16
N LYS A 159 41.22 9.37 -4.54
CA LYS A 159 41.09 10.64 -3.80
C LYS A 159 40.16 10.47 -2.63
N THR A 160 40.60 10.86 -1.44
CA THR A 160 39.80 10.83 -0.21
C THR A 160 39.25 12.23 0.06
N TYR A 161 37.94 12.27 0.30
CA TYR A 161 37.20 13.46 0.66
C TYR A 161 36.67 13.33 2.08
N TYR A 162 36.60 14.45 2.79
CA TYR A 162 36.13 14.48 4.15
C TYR A 162 34.72 15.06 4.19
N TYR A 163 33.85 14.41 4.97
CA TYR A 163 32.51 14.83 5.22
C TYR A 163 32.29 15.03 6.71
N ARG A 164 31.34 15.86 7.07
CA ARG A 164 30.92 16.06 8.44
C ARG A 164 29.44 15.73 8.61
N LEU A 165 29.08 15.23 9.76
CA LEU A 165 27.68 15.05 10.16
C LEU A 165 27.00 16.43 10.30
N THR A 166 25.82 16.60 9.74
CA THR A 166 25.11 17.89 9.73
C THR A 166 24.34 18.15 11.02
N GLU A 167 23.86 17.11 11.70
CA GLU A 167 23.11 17.16 12.96
C GLU A 167 23.57 15.99 13.82
N GLU A 168 23.46 16.11 15.15
CA GLU A 168 23.75 14.99 16.05
C GLU A 168 22.85 13.80 15.72
N ALA A 169 23.43 12.60 15.66
CA ALA A 169 22.70 11.37 15.35
C ALA A 169 22.76 10.40 16.54
N GLU A 170 21.60 9.98 16.98
CA GLU A 170 21.42 8.89 17.96
C GLU A 170 21.15 7.59 17.21
N VAL A 171 22.12 6.69 17.21
CA VAL A 171 22.05 5.42 16.48
C VAL A 171 21.68 4.28 17.41
N ARG A 172 20.54 3.66 17.18
CA ARG A 172 20.02 2.55 17.97
C ARG A 172 19.83 1.29 17.13
N ASN A 173 19.72 0.14 17.77
CA ASN A 173 19.45 -1.14 17.10
C ASN A 173 17.96 -1.30 16.73
N VAL A 174 17.35 -0.29 16.13
CA VAL A 174 15.97 -0.35 15.63
C VAL A 174 15.96 -0.86 14.21
N ARG A 175 15.07 -1.79 13.91
CA ARG A 175 14.93 -2.36 12.55
C ARG A 175 13.49 -2.31 12.10
N LEU A 176 13.31 -2.07 10.82
CA LEU A 176 12.02 -2.21 10.16
C LEU A 176 11.82 -3.67 9.77
N GLU A 177 10.85 -4.35 10.41
CA GLU A 177 10.58 -5.78 10.20
C GLU A 177 9.49 -6.02 9.15
N LYS A 178 8.42 -5.19 9.17
CA LYS A 178 7.29 -5.32 8.25
C LYS A 178 6.80 -3.97 7.79
N LEU A 179 6.28 -3.95 6.56
CA LEU A 179 5.74 -2.76 5.94
C LEU A 179 4.46 -3.10 5.16
N PHE A 180 3.38 -2.38 5.42
CA PHE A 180 2.10 -2.58 4.77
C PHE A 180 1.52 -1.27 4.24
N LEU A 181 0.84 -1.37 3.11
CA LEU A 181 -0.02 -0.33 2.57
C LEU A 181 -1.46 -0.83 2.62
N LEU A 182 -2.30 -0.14 3.35
CA LEU A 182 -3.72 -0.43 3.47
C LEU A 182 -4.54 0.71 2.87
N HIS A 183 -5.38 0.37 1.91
CA HIS A 183 -6.23 1.32 1.22
C HIS A 183 -7.70 0.91 1.29
N PHE A 184 -8.54 1.81 1.82
CA PHE A 184 -9.99 1.74 1.81
C PHE A 184 -10.51 2.60 0.65
N ASN A 185 -10.89 1.95 -0.45
CA ASN A 185 -11.47 2.65 -1.59
C ASN A 185 -12.92 2.98 -1.29
N LYS A 186 -13.21 4.28 -1.08
CA LYS A 186 -14.55 4.79 -0.78
C LYS A 186 -15.21 5.36 -2.03
N ASP A 187 -16.47 5.00 -2.27
CA ASP A 187 -17.24 5.60 -3.36
C ASP A 187 -17.73 6.99 -2.96
N LYS A 188 -17.21 8.02 -3.64
CA LYS A 188 -17.55 9.44 -3.40
C LYS A 188 -18.75 9.91 -4.23
N HIS A 189 -19.27 9.07 -5.15
CA HIS A 189 -20.33 9.46 -6.09
C HIS A 189 -21.74 9.17 -5.57
N VAL A 190 -21.88 8.37 -4.53
CA VAL A 190 -23.18 8.10 -3.90
C VAL A 190 -23.53 9.27 -2.98
N LYS A 191 -24.65 9.91 -3.22
CA LYS A 191 -25.20 11.03 -2.42
C LYS A 191 -25.71 10.57 -1.04
N THR A 192 -24.92 9.85 -0.31
CA THR A 192 -25.17 9.50 1.09
C THR A 192 -24.27 10.38 1.95
N ASP A 193 -24.75 10.74 3.14
CA ASP A 193 -23.98 11.58 4.08
C ASP A 193 -22.64 10.95 4.53
N SER A 194 -22.38 9.69 4.18
CA SER A 194 -21.14 8.98 4.42
C SER A 194 -20.76 8.16 3.18
N PRO A 195 -19.54 8.31 2.62
CA PRO A 195 -19.05 7.47 1.55
C PRO A 195 -18.85 6.04 2.04
N PHE A 196 -19.37 5.05 1.32
CA PHE A 196 -19.20 3.64 1.68
C PHE A 196 -17.92 3.04 1.08
N ILE A 197 -17.39 2.00 1.74
CA ILE A 197 -16.19 1.30 1.30
C ILE A 197 -16.55 0.37 0.14
N LYS A 198 -15.94 0.60 -1.03
CA LYS A 198 -16.14 -0.22 -2.23
C LYS A 198 -15.18 -1.42 -2.26
N SER A 199 -13.96 -1.23 -1.82
CA SER A 199 -12.95 -2.29 -1.76
C SER A 199 -11.87 -1.96 -0.74
N ILE A 200 -11.20 -2.99 -0.24
CA ILE A 200 -10.07 -2.86 0.66
C ILE A 200 -8.88 -3.56 0.00
N GLN A 201 -7.76 -2.86 -0.10
CA GLN A 201 -6.52 -3.40 -0.63
C GLN A 201 -5.46 -3.36 0.45
N LEU A 202 -4.88 -4.50 0.75
CA LEU A 202 -3.72 -4.63 1.64
C LEU A 202 -2.55 -5.15 0.83
N LYS A 203 -1.48 -4.37 0.78
CA LYS A 203 -0.22 -4.77 0.16
C LYS A 203 0.84 -4.92 1.23
N GLU A 204 1.42 -6.09 1.32
CA GLU A 204 2.64 -6.32 2.08
C GLU A 204 3.83 -6.01 1.18
N LEU A 205 4.71 -5.14 1.63
CA LEU A 205 5.93 -4.77 0.95
C LEU A 205 7.06 -5.63 1.50
N GLU A 206 7.55 -6.58 0.69
CA GLU A 206 8.64 -7.45 1.10
C GLU A 206 9.95 -6.66 1.16
N LEU A 207 10.61 -6.74 2.31
CA LEU A 207 11.83 -5.98 2.59
C LEU A 207 13.07 -6.87 2.46
N GLN A 208 14.07 -6.39 1.73
CA GLN A 208 15.41 -6.97 1.73
C GLN A 208 16.43 -5.85 1.93
N ASN A 209 17.17 -5.86 3.04
CA ASN A 209 18.08 -4.79 3.43
C ASN A 209 17.42 -3.39 3.43
N ASP A 210 16.24 -3.28 4.01
CA ASP A 210 15.37 -2.09 4.08
C ASP A 210 14.83 -1.59 2.73
N GLN A 211 15.10 -2.27 1.62
CA GLN A 211 14.57 -1.97 0.31
C GLN A 211 13.35 -2.85 0.01
N VAL A 212 12.36 -2.27 -0.64
CA VAL A 212 11.18 -2.99 -1.11
C VAL A 212 11.55 -3.77 -2.38
N THR A 213 11.42 -5.09 -2.33
CA THR A 213 11.79 -5.97 -3.44
C THR A 213 10.58 -6.51 -4.18
N ALA A 214 9.46 -6.66 -3.48
CA ALA A 214 8.22 -7.16 -4.07
C ALA A 214 6.99 -6.61 -3.35
N HIS A 215 5.86 -6.62 -4.04
CA HIS A 215 4.55 -6.27 -3.51
C HIS A 215 3.69 -7.55 -3.50
N LYS A 216 3.15 -7.88 -2.35
CA LYS A 216 2.26 -9.03 -2.19
C LYS A 216 0.87 -8.56 -1.79
N ASP A 217 -0.09 -8.73 -2.69
CA ASP A 217 -1.49 -8.47 -2.36
C ASP A 217 -2.00 -9.54 -1.40
N LYS A 218 -2.68 -9.11 -0.34
CA LYS A 218 -3.34 -9.98 0.63
C LYS A 218 -4.84 -9.80 0.54
N ASP A 219 -5.55 -10.91 0.55
CA ASP A 219 -6.99 -10.90 0.71
C ASP A 219 -7.35 -10.38 2.10
N VAL A 220 -8.25 -9.42 2.14
CA VAL A 220 -8.66 -8.76 3.37
C VAL A 220 -10.12 -9.00 3.64
N THR A 221 -10.39 -9.43 4.85
CA THR A 221 -11.75 -9.53 5.39
C THR A 221 -11.93 -8.55 6.55
N ILE A 222 -13.10 -7.93 6.63
CA ILE A 222 -13.50 -7.09 7.76
C ILE A 222 -14.85 -7.58 8.29
N GLY A 223 -15.10 -7.35 9.56
CA GLY A 223 -16.36 -7.78 10.18
C GLY A 223 -16.24 -7.89 11.69
N ILE A 224 -17.00 -8.84 12.27
CA ILE A 224 -17.07 -9.08 13.70
C ILE A 224 -16.83 -10.56 13.96
N ARG A 225 -16.03 -10.85 14.99
CA ARG A 225 -15.77 -12.18 15.54
C ARG A 225 -16.45 -12.29 16.90
N ILE A 226 -17.19 -13.38 17.11
CA ILE A 226 -17.83 -13.70 18.38
C ILE A 226 -17.27 -15.04 18.85
N SER A 227 -16.57 -15.05 19.98
CA SER A 227 -16.12 -16.27 20.65
C SER A 227 -17.01 -16.52 21.88
N SER A 228 -17.64 -17.71 21.97
CA SER A 228 -18.58 -18.00 23.05
C SER A 228 -18.67 -19.50 23.36
N PRO A 229 -18.87 -19.89 24.64
CA PRO A 229 -19.21 -21.26 25.01
C PRO A 229 -20.47 -21.78 24.30
N LEU A 230 -21.42 -20.92 23.91
CA LEU A 230 -22.62 -21.30 23.18
C LEU A 230 -22.31 -21.88 21.80
N LEU A 231 -21.16 -21.59 21.24
CA LEU A 231 -20.69 -22.10 19.96
C LEU A 231 -19.98 -23.46 20.06
N VAL A 232 -19.83 -24.02 21.25
CA VAL A 232 -19.41 -25.42 21.40
C VAL A 232 -20.55 -26.31 20.90
N LEU A 233 -20.54 -26.67 19.64
CA LEU A 233 -21.61 -27.36 18.93
C LEU A 233 -21.01 -28.59 18.23
N ARG A 234 -21.08 -29.75 18.90
CA ARG A 234 -20.33 -30.94 18.46
C ARG A 234 -21.12 -31.84 17.53
N GLU A 235 -22.38 -32.07 17.84
CA GLU A 235 -23.23 -33.02 17.12
C GLU A 235 -24.67 -32.55 17.03
N GLY A 236 -25.48 -33.24 16.25
CA GLY A 236 -26.89 -33.02 16.08
C GLY A 236 -27.20 -31.87 15.11
N ILE A 237 -28.51 -31.53 15.02
CA ILE A 237 -28.98 -30.42 14.23
C ILE A 237 -28.87 -29.16 15.07
N ARG A 238 -27.99 -28.25 14.65
CA ARG A 238 -27.60 -27.05 15.41
C ARG A 238 -28.11 -25.80 14.72
N THR A 239 -28.98 -25.07 15.38
CA THR A 239 -29.50 -23.77 14.92
C THR A 239 -28.95 -22.67 15.80
N VAL A 240 -28.30 -21.68 15.20
CA VAL A 240 -27.76 -20.52 15.91
C VAL A 240 -28.45 -19.26 15.44
N LYS A 241 -28.84 -18.40 16.39
CA LYS A 241 -29.43 -17.09 16.15
C LYS A 241 -28.60 -16.02 16.84
N VAL A 242 -28.14 -15.02 16.07
CA VAL A 242 -27.41 -13.86 16.57
C VAL A 242 -28.29 -12.63 16.36
N THR A 243 -28.48 -11.83 17.40
CA THR A 243 -29.23 -10.57 17.33
C THR A 243 -28.34 -9.44 17.80
N PHE A 244 -28.11 -8.46 16.94
CA PHE A 244 -27.31 -7.30 17.23
C PHE A 244 -28.17 -6.13 17.71
N TYR A 245 -27.72 -5.45 18.75
CA TYR A 245 -28.35 -4.27 19.32
C TYR A 245 -27.48 -3.05 19.01
N PRO A 246 -27.88 -2.20 18.06
CA PRO A 246 -27.13 -0.98 17.76
C PRO A 246 -27.23 0.00 18.94
N ARG A 247 -26.15 0.78 19.12
CA ARG A 247 -26.08 1.83 20.14
C ARG A 247 -26.86 3.08 19.76
N ASN A 248 -26.97 3.35 18.44
CA ASN A 248 -27.62 4.52 17.87
C ASN A 248 -28.82 4.12 17.02
N ASP A 249 -29.88 4.90 17.09
CA ASP A 249 -31.10 4.66 16.31
C ASP A 249 -31.00 5.12 14.85
N GLN A 250 -29.90 5.77 14.46
CA GLN A 250 -29.74 6.31 13.10
C GLN A 250 -29.82 5.23 12.03
N TRP A 251 -29.28 4.04 12.29
CA TRP A 251 -29.36 2.92 11.36
C TRP A 251 -30.79 2.40 11.17
N SER A 252 -31.65 2.54 12.18
CA SER A 252 -33.02 2.00 12.12
C SER A 252 -33.90 2.66 11.03
N ASN A 253 -33.56 3.89 10.64
CA ASN A 253 -34.38 4.70 9.75
C ASN A 253 -34.02 4.57 8.26
N GLN A 254 -32.89 3.97 7.91
CA GLN A 254 -32.40 3.94 6.53
C GLN A 254 -32.82 2.70 5.74
N LEU A 255 -33.09 1.59 6.39
CA LEU A 255 -33.52 0.33 5.77
C LEU A 255 -34.98 0.02 6.11
N SER A 256 -35.72 -0.50 5.14
CA SER A 256 -37.09 -0.98 5.40
C SER A 256 -37.09 -2.17 6.36
N GLU A 257 -38.09 -2.26 7.22
CA GLU A 257 -38.30 -3.43 8.07
C GLU A 257 -38.52 -4.70 7.20
N ASN A 258 -38.01 -5.83 7.68
CA ASN A 258 -38.00 -7.13 7.00
C ASN A 258 -37.11 -7.19 5.74
N SER A 259 -36.20 -6.21 5.54
CA SER A 259 -35.22 -6.29 4.47
C SER A 259 -34.28 -7.49 4.69
N THR A 260 -34.00 -8.23 3.60
CA THR A 260 -33.07 -9.35 3.61
C THR A 260 -31.69 -8.84 3.17
N LEU A 261 -30.68 -9.09 3.99
CA LEU A 261 -29.29 -8.63 3.80
C LEU A 261 -28.33 -9.82 3.73
N THR A 262 -28.80 -10.98 3.29
CA THR A 262 -28.00 -12.23 3.35
C THR A 262 -26.73 -12.13 2.49
N SER A 263 -26.81 -11.53 1.32
CA SER A 263 -25.68 -11.39 0.40
C SER A 263 -24.63 -10.37 0.88
N ALA A 264 -24.99 -9.47 1.80
CA ALA A 264 -24.08 -8.49 2.39
C ALA A 264 -23.05 -9.11 3.36
N PHE A 265 -23.20 -10.36 3.74
CA PHE A 265 -22.37 -11.03 4.72
C PHE A 265 -21.84 -12.36 4.20
N LYS A 266 -20.67 -12.79 4.73
CA LYS A 266 -20.11 -14.13 4.61
C LYS A 266 -19.83 -14.64 6.01
N LEU A 267 -20.35 -15.83 6.36
CA LEU A 267 -20.22 -16.40 7.69
C LEU A 267 -19.25 -17.58 7.70
N TYR A 268 -18.32 -17.57 8.67
CA TYR A 268 -17.39 -18.66 8.89
C TYR A 268 -17.39 -19.06 10.37
N ILE A 269 -17.24 -20.35 10.64
CA ILE A 269 -17.18 -20.87 12.00
C ILE A 269 -15.93 -21.73 12.16
N SER A 270 -15.36 -21.73 13.38
CA SER A 270 -14.14 -22.47 13.67
C SER A 270 -14.41 -23.96 13.79
N THR A 271 -13.61 -24.78 13.11
CA THR A 271 -13.65 -26.25 13.16
C THR A 271 -12.24 -26.83 13.30
N GLU A 272 -12.11 -28.11 13.46
CA GLU A 272 -10.80 -28.79 13.48
C GLU A 272 -9.99 -28.59 12.18
N ASN A 273 -10.68 -28.33 11.04
CA ASN A 273 -10.08 -28.16 9.74
C ASN A 273 -9.75 -26.68 9.41
N GLY A 274 -10.11 -25.76 10.28
CA GLY A 274 -9.97 -24.32 10.08
C GLY A 274 -11.31 -23.59 10.03
N TRP A 275 -11.31 -22.43 9.36
CA TRP A 275 -12.52 -21.65 9.18
C TRP A 275 -13.40 -22.26 8.10
N GLU A 276 -14.54 -22.84 8.49
CA GLU A 276 -15.52 -23.42 7.58
C GLU A 276 -16.63 -22.41 7.23
N HIS A 277 -16.92 -22.28 5.94
CA HIS A 277 -18.02 -21.44 5.47
C HIS A 277 -19.38 -22.05 5.81
N ILE A 278 -20.29 -21.25 6.35
CA ILE A 278 -21.64 -21.69 6.66
C ILE A 278 -22.48 -21.58 5.38
N PRO A 279 -22.99 -22.69 4.83
CA PRO A 279 -23.62 -22.69 3.51
C PRO A 279 -25.03 -22.05 3.50
N GLU A 280 -25.77 -22.19 4.60
CA GLU A 280 -27.16 -21.75 4.69
C GLU A 280 -27.38 -20.84 5.88
N TYR A 281 -27.57 -19.56 5.62
CA TYR A 281 -27.90 -18.56 6.63
C TYR A 281 -28.86 -17.50 6.07
N ILE A 282 -29.53 -16.80 6.95
CA ILE A 282 -30.43 -15.70 6.64
C ILE A 282 -30.06 -14.52 7.53
N VAL A 283 -29.86 -13.37 6.90
CA VAL A 283 -29.63 -12.10 7.59
C VAL A 283 -30.80 -11.17 7.28
N LYS A 284 -31.48 -10.67 8.32
CA LYS A 284 -32.63 -9.77 8.17
C LYS A 284 -32.59 -8.65 9.19
N LYS A 285 -33.16 -7.51 8.80
CA LYS A 285 -33.52 -6.45 9.72
C LYS A 285 -34.96 -6.69 10.23
N GLU A 286 -35.11 -6.88 11.51
CA GLU A 286 -36.40 -7.04 12.17
C GLU A 286 -36.39 -6.28 13.51
N ASP A 287 -37.48 -5.54 13.84
CA ASP A 287 -37.63 -4.72 15.04
C ASP A 287 -36.42 -3.73 15.23
N GLY A 288 -35.94 -3.12 14.16
CA GLY A 288 -34.79 -2.22 14.20
C GLY A 288 -33.44 -2.90 14.51
N ARG A 289 -33.37 -4.23 14.48
CA ARG A 289 -32.18 -5.02 14.84
C ARG A 289 -31.73 -5.89 13.67
N LEU A 290 -30.45 -6.12 13.58
CA LEU A 290 -29.90 -7.09 12.65
C LEU A 290 -29.96 -8.47 13.28
N LYS A 291 -30.65 -9.42 12.63
CA LYS A 291 -30.80 -10.79 13.07
C LYS A 291 -30.20 -11.74 12.05
N ILE A 292 -29.28 -12.59 12.52
CA ILE A 292 -28.66 -13.65 11.74
C ILE A 292 -29.13 -14.98 12.26
N ARG A 293 -29.55 -15.86 11.36
CA ARG A 293 -29.94 -17.25 11.67
C ARG A 293 -29.25 -18.18 10.70
N PHE A 294 -28.62 -19.23 11.22
CA PHE A 294 -28.06 -20.30 10.41
C PHE A 294 -28.29 -21.67 11.03
N ASN A 295 -28.24 -22.69 10.18
CA ASN A 295 -28.42 -24.07 10.58
C ASN A 295 -27.18 -24.87 10.16
N LEU A 296 -26.65 -25.67 11.09
CA LEU A 296 -25.59 -26.62 10.83
C LEU A 296 -26.22 -28.03 10.90
N PRO A 297 -26.24 -28.78 9.78
CA PRO A 297 -26.74 -30.14 9.77
C PRO A 297 -25.82 -31.06 10.59
N ASP A 298 -26.29 -32.25 10.91
CA ASP A 298 -25.51 -33.25 11.67
C ASP A 298 -24.21 -33.67 10.95
N SER A 299 -24.22 -33.60 9.60
CA SER A 299 -23.03 -33.86 8.76
C SER A 299 -21.97 -32.76 8.78
N PHE A 300 -22.30 -31.58 9.33
CA PHE A 300 -21.33 -30.48 9.43
C PHE A 300 -20.28 -30.78 10.51
N PRO A 301 -19.00 -30.45 10.29
CA PRO A 301 -17.93 -30.72 11.27
C PRO A 301 -18.24 -30.18 12.66
N ALA A 302 -17.61 -30.78 13.67
CA ALA A 302 -17.71 -30.28 15.05
C ALA A 302 -17.09 -28.89 15.15
N VAL A 303 -17.77 -28.00 15.87
CA VAL A 303 -17.32 -26.64 16.11
C VAL A 303 -16.38 -26.66 17.31
N THR A 304 -15.10 -26.28 17.09
CA THR A 304 -14.02 -26.40 18.06
C THR A 304 -13.40 -25.02 18.39
N PRO A 305 -12.73 -24.88 19.54
CA PRO A 305 -11.95 -23.70 19.88
C PRO A 305 -10.89 -23.39 18.82
N CYS A 306 -10.54 -22.11 18.67
CA CYS A 306 -9.52 -21.68 17.73
C CYS A 306 -8.12 -21.94 18.28
N SER A 307 -7.25 -22.54 17.45
CA SER A 307 -5.81 -22.60 17.67
C SER A 307 -5.11 -21.66 16.67
N TYR A 308 -4.01 -21.05 17.09
CA TYR A 308 -3.29 -20.09 16.26
C TYR A 308 -2.77 -20.72 14.96
N ASP A 309 -2.26 -21.93 15.04
CA ASP A 309 -1.64 -22.63 13.90
C ASP A 309 -2.63 -22.91 12.75
N ILE A 310 -3.92 -23.07 13.07
CA ILE A 310 -4.96 -23.43 12.09
C ILE A 310 -5.81 -22.23 11.70
N HIS A 311 -6.08 -21.33 12.66
CA HIS A 311 -7.06 -20.25 12.48
C HIS A 311 -6.45 -18.87 12.39
N SER A 312 -5.11 -18.73 12.59
CA SER A 312 -4.41 -17.46 12.79
C SER A 312 -5.01 -16.61 13.93
N PHE A 313 -5.72 -17.29 14.83
CA PHE A 313 -6.37 -16.71 16.00
C PHE A 313 -6.48 -17.77 17.09
N SER A 314 -6.31 -17.39 18.36
CA SER A 314 -6.43 -18.31 19.50
C SER A 314 -7.55 -17.87 20.42
N SER A 315 -8.41 -18.79 20.81
CA SER A 315 -9.47 -18.55 21.78
C SER A 315 -9.81 -19.79 22.58
N THR A 316 -10.25 -19.58 23.83
CA THR A 316 -10.70 -20.65 24.72
C THR A 316 -11.97 -21.36 24.22
N TYR A 317 -12.81 -20.63 23.48
CA TYR A 317 -14.07 -21.12 22.94
C TYR A 317 -14.11 -20.99 21.42
N PRO A 318 -14.98 -21.77 20.75
CA PRO A 318 -15.18 -21.61 19.32
C PRO A 318 -15.58 -20.20 18.93
N ALA A 319 -15.26 -19.82 17.71
CA ALA A 319 -15.52 -18.49 17.21
C ALA A 319 -16.36 -18.51 15.91
N LEU A 320 -17.20 -17.49 15.77
CA LEU A 320 -18.02 -17.20 14.58
C LEU A 320 -17.51 -15.89 13.98
N ASN A 321 -17.03 -15.93 12.73
CA ASN A 321 -16.66 -14.76 11.96
C ASN A 321 -17.85 -14.33 11.08
N ILE A 322 -18.26 -13.09 11.24
CA ILE A 322 -19.32 -12.44 10.46
C ILE A 322 -18.64 -11.36 9.62
N CYS A 323 -18.23 -11.75 8.42
CA CYS A 323 -17.46 -10.90 7.49
C CYS A 323 -18.41 -10.15 6.55
N LEU A 324 -18.03 -8.93 6.16
CA LEU A 324 -18.76 -8.15 5.18
C LEU A 324 -18.41 -8.61 3.76
N ASN A 325 -19.41 -8.70 2.89
CA ASN A 325 -19.26 -8.95 1.47
C ASN A 325 -19.33 -7.62 0.71
N LEU A 326 -18.17 -6.99 0.48
CA LEU A 326 -18.08 -5.66 -0.15
C LEU A 326 -18.55 -5.64 -1.60
N ASP A 327 -18.56 -6.80 -2.28
CA ASP A 327 -19.00 -6.93 -3.67
C ASP A 327 -20.53 -7.01 -3.83
N SER A 328 -21.27 -6.99 -2.72
CA SER A 328 -22.71 -7.17 -2.72
C SER A 328 -23.47 -5.84 -2.84
N ASP A 329 -24.48 -5.81 -3.70
CA ASP A 329 -25.43 -4.69 -3.79
C ASP A 329 -26.19 -4.47 -2.47
N ASP A 330 -26.48 -5.53 -1.71
CA ASP A 330 -27.12 -5.43 -0.39
C ASP A 330 -26.21 -4.73 0.61
N TYR A 331 -24.89 -4.94 0.54
CA TYR A 331 -23.92 -4.22 1.37
C TYR A 331 -23.95 -2.71 1.06
N ALA A 332 -23.89 -2.36 -0.22
CA ALA A 332 -23.89 -0.96 -0.68
C ALA A 332 -25.15 -0.19 -0.22
N ASN A 333 -26.30 -0.88 -0.11
CA ASN A 333 -27.57 -0.27 0.29
C ASN A 333 -27.82 -0.29 1.80
N ALA A 334 -27.06 -1.04 2.58
CA ALA A 334 -27.37 -1.34 3.98
C ALA A 334 -26.83 -0.34 5.01
N SER A 335 -25.96 0.60 4.61
CA SER A 335 -25.32 1.58 5.50
C SER A 335 -24.71 0.97 6.78
N LEU A 336 -24.11 -0.21 6.64
CA LEU A 336 -23.54 -0.99 7.75
C LEU A 336 -22.38 -0.28 8.47
N GLU A 337 -21.81 0.73 7.83
CA GLU A 337 -20.73 1.57 8.35
C GLU A 337 -21.14 2.38 9.59
N MET A 338 -22.42 2.69 9.71
CA MET A 338 -22.95 3.50 10.81
C MET A 338 -23.31 2.70 12.05
N ILE A 339 -23.23 1.34 11.98
CA ILE A 339 -23.65 0.49 13.08
C ILE A 339 -22.55 0.38 14.11
N GLN A 340 -22.80 0.98 15.26
CA GLN A 340 -22.03 0.72 16.48
C GLN A 340 -22.86 -0.22 17.38
N LEU A 341 -22.28 -1.33 17.78
CA LEU A 341 -22.94 -2.35 18.56
C LEU A 341 -22.72 -2.13 20.06
N SER A 342 -23.79 -2.23 20.85
CA SER A 342 -23.73 -2.17 22.32
C SER A 342 -23.87 -3.54 22.97
N ARG A 343 -24.72 -4.40 22.40
CA ARG A 343 -25.00 -5.76 22.90
C ARG A 343 -25.21 -6.73 21.75
N ILE A 344 -24.92 -8.00 22.04
CA ILE A 344 -25.17 -9.11 21.14
C ILE A 344 -25.91 -10.19 21.91
N LYS A 345 -27.05 -10.63 21.40
CA LYS A 345 -27.78 -11.79 21.95
C LYS A 345 -27.48 -13.00 21.08
N LEU A 346 -26.89 -14.02 21.69
CA LEU A 346 -26.59 -15.28 21.07
C LEU A 346 -27.54 -16.36 21.62
N ARG A 347 -28.18 -17.15 20.74
CA ARG A 347 -29.01 -18.27 21.10
C ARG A 347 -28.66 -19.47 20.24
N SER A 348 -28.45 -20.61 20.88
CA SER A 348 -28.21 -21.89 20.24
C SER A 348 -29.32 -22.88 20.59
N GLU A 349 -29.85 -23.57 19.60
CA GLU A 349 -30.84 -24.64 19.71
C GLU A 349 -30.25 -25.88 19.05
N VAL A 350 -30.08 -26.93 19.83
CA VAL A 350 -29.48 -28.17 19.35
C VAL A 350 -30.46 -29.31 19.53
N LYS A 351 -30.60 -30.16 18.50
CA LYS A 351 -31.52 -31.31 18.49
C LYS A 351 -30.72 -32.59 18.16
N ASN A 352 -31.21 -33.70 18.74
CA ASN A 352 -30.68 -35.05 18.52
C ASN A 352 -29.23 -35.26 18.97
N VAL A 353 -28.84 -34.67 20.11
CA VAL A 353 -27.58 -34.97 20.77
C VAL A 353 -27.62 -36.40 21.35
N THR A 354 -26.69 -37.25 20.99
CA THR A 354 -26.66 -38.69 21.38
C THR A 354 -25.48 -39.04 22.27
N ASN A 355 -24.41 -38.25 22.23
CA ASN A 355 -23.25 -38.41 23.12
C ASN A 355 -23.61 -37.96 24.54
N LEU A 356 -24.27 -38.81 25.29
CA LEU A 356 -24.74 -38.56 26.64
C LEU A 356 -24.04 -39.44 27.63
N GLN A 357 -23.74 -38.88 28.80
CA GLN A 357 -23.28 -39.67 29.96
C GLN A 357 -24.51 -40.08 30.77
N ILE A 358 -24.75 -41.40 30.88
CA ILE A 358 -25.88 -41.92 31.58
C ILE A 358 -25.42 -42.79 32.74
N TYR A 359 -26.04 -42.58 33.90
CA TYR A 359 -25.73 -43.30 35.13
C TYR A 359 -27.02 -43.75 35.81
N ASN A 360 -26.98 -44.89 36.44
CA ASN A 360 -28.04 -45.36 37.34
C ASN A 360 -27.40 -45.99 38.60
N GLU A 361 -28.15 -46.73 39.37
CA GLU A 361 -27.70 -47.38 40.59
C GLU A 361 -26.56 -48.41 40.36
N LEU A 362 -26.42 -48.94 39.16
CA LEU A 362 -25.36 -49.87 38.78
C LEU A 362 -24.08 -49.16 38.26
N GLY A 363 -24.10 -47.85 38.07
CA GLY A 363 -22.97 -47.07 37.59
C GLY A 363 -23.20 -46.49 36.18
N LYS A 364 -22.12 -46.26 35.43
CA LYS A 364 -22.15 -45.70 34.06
C LYS A 364 -22.77 -46.70 33.08
N ILE A 365 -23.70 -46.24 32.28
CA ILE A 365 -24.38 -47.03 31.25
C ILE A 365 -23.75 -46.75 29.90
N ASP A 366 -23.55 -47.84 29.13
CA ASP A 366 -23.18 -47.73 27.71
C ASP A 366 -24.47 -47.53 26.88
N ASN A 367 -24.65 -46.27 26.38
CA ASN A 367 -25.79 -45.91 25.58
C ASN A 367 -25.66 -46.18 24.07
N SER A 368 -24.53 -46.85 23.69
CA SER A 368 -24.37 -47.31 22.31
C SER A 368 -25.20 -48.55 21.98
N LYS A 369 -25.71 -49.23 23.00
CA LYS A 369 -26.52 -50.43 22.93
C LYS A 369 -27.85 -50.20 23.69
N PRO A 370 -28.89 -50.97 23.39
CA PRO A 370 -30.12 -50.98 24.18
C PRO A 370 -29.86 -51.25 25.66
N PHE A 371 -30.43 -50.48 26.55
CA PHE A 371 -30.18 -50.56 27.99
C PHE A 371 -31.43 -50.32 28.82
N VAL A 372 -31.42 -50.78 30.06
CA VAL A 372 -32.48 -50.60 31.06
C VAL A 372 -32.15 -49.38 31.93
N PRO A 373 -32.86 -48.25 31.82
CA PRO A 373 -32.47 -47.02 32.51
C PRO A 373 -32.55 -47.07 34.03
N PHE A 374 -33.51 -47.77 34.60
CA PHE A 374 -33.75 -47.82 36.06
C PHE A 374 -33.11 -49.02 36.78
N GLY A 375 -32.22 -49.77 36.11
CA GLY A 375 -31.62 -50.97 36.69
C GLY A 375 -32.52 -52.18 36.66
N MET A 376 -32.12 -53.25 37.38
CA MET A 376 -32.80 -54.58 37.32
C MET A 376 -34.11 -54.68 38.11
N THR A 377 -34.24 -53.96 39.22
CA THR A 377 -35.40 -53.93 40.08
C THR A 377 -35.91 -52.49 40.17
N THR A 378 -37.04 -52.24 39.52
CA THR A 378 -37.55 -50.91 39.42
C THR A 378 -38.66 -50.60 40.41
N GLU A 379 -38.35 -49.90 41.47
CA GLU A 379 -39.30 -49.46 42.52
C GLU A 379 -39.53 -47.94 42.43
N ARG A 380 -40.51 -47.43 43.17
CA ARG A 380 -40.66 -45.98 43.31
C ARG A 380 -39.36 -45.40 43.91
N GLY A 381 -38.83 -44.38 43.24
CA GLY A 381 -37.54 -43.75 43.61
C GLY A 381 -36.35 -44.24 42.80
N SER A 382 -36.47 -45.36 42.03
CA SER A 382 -35.42 -45.74 41.08
C SER A 382 -35.15 -44.60 40.10
N TRP A 383 -33.89 -44.37 39.81
CA TRP A 383 -33.45 -43.22 39.10
C TRP A 383 -32.41 -43.52 38.02
N PHE A 384 -32.31 -42.59 37.06
CA PHE A 384 -31.15 -42.50 36.19
C PHE A 384 -30.76 -41.03 36.01
N THR A 385 -29.53 -40.78 35.78
CA THR A 385 -28.96 -39.43 35.58
C THR A 385 -28.38 -39.33 34.18
N VAL A 386 -28.69 -38.17 33.52
CA VAL A 386 -28.22 -37.90 32.19
C VAL A 386 -27.40 -36.60 32.25
N GLY A 387 -26.20 -36.62 31.69
CA GLY A 387 -25.35 -35.45 31.56
C GLY A 387 -24.81 -35.32 30.15
N ASN A 388 -24.55 -34.09 29.80
CA ASN A 388 -23.83 -33.71 28.57
C ASN A 388 -22.88 -32.55 28.86
N TYR A 389 -21.71 -32.61 28.32
CA TYR A 389 -20.67 -31.58 28.52
C TYR A 389 -21.16 -30.19 28.19
N GLU A 390 -21.94 -30.04 27.12
CA GLU A 390 -22.44 -28.74 26.68
C GLU A 390 -23.42 -28.11 27.69
N LEU A 391 -24.21 -28.94 28.43
CA LEU A 391 -25.07 -28.44 29.51
C LEU A 391 -24.28 -27.86 30.70
N ASN A 392 -23.04 -28.31 30.90
CA ASN A 392 -22.16 -27.85 31.98
C ASN A 392 -21.58 -26.47 31.69
N ILE A 393 -21.27 -26.17 30.42
CA ILE A 393 -20.57 -24.94 30.04
C ILE A 393 -21.52 -23.83 29.53
N LYS A 394 -22.73 -24.18 29.09
CA LYS A 394 -23.68 -23.27 28.47
C LYS A 394 -24.77 -22.80 29.47
N PRO A 395 -25.20 -21.54 29.41
CA PRO A 395 -26.36 -21.05 30.11
C PRO A 395 -27.64 -21.61 29.44
N THR A 396 -27.90 -22.88 29.74
CA THR A 396 -29.05 -23.64 29.18
C THR A 396 -30.35 -23.17 29.78
N LYS A 397 -31.37 -22.95 28.94
CA LYS A 397 -32.69 -22.49 29.32
C LYS A 397 -33.66 -23.63 29.43
N THR A 398 -33.75 -24.44 28.40
CA THR A 398 -34.64 -25.57 28.36
C THR A 398 -33.98 -26.82 27.81
N VAL A 399 -34.40 -27.96 28.34
CA VAL A 399 -33.93 -29.29 27.91
C VAL A 399 -35.13 -30.18 27.64
N THR A 400 -35.02 -31.03 26.61
CA THR A 400 -36.00 -32.08 26.28
C THR A 400 -35.26 -33.37 25.99
N LEU A 401 -35.65 -34.46 26.64
CA LEU A 401 -35.12 -35.78 26.34
C LEU A 401 -36.12 -36.53 25.48
N ASN A 402 -35.65 -37.16 24.44
CA ASN A 402 -36.44 -38.04 23.58
C ASN A 402 -35.96 -39.48 23.78
N PHE A 403 -36.91 -40.36 23.97
CA PHE A 403 -36.72 -41.78 24.18
C PHE A 403 -37.26 -42.56 22.99
N GLU A 404 -36.49 -43.54 22.52
CA GLU A 404 -36.91 -44.56 21.57
C GLU A 404 -36.87 -45.89 22.32
N TRP A 405 -38.02 -46.52 22.51
CA TRP A 405 -38.17 -47.75 23.22
C TRP A 405 -37.95 -48.96 22.30
N GLU A 406 -37.33 -50.03 22.77
CA GLU A 406 -37.10 -51.23 21.96
C GLU A 406 -38.21 -52.28 22.16
N GLN A 407 -38.56 -52.54 23.40
CA GLN A 407 -39.52 -53.58 23.72
C GLN A 407 -40.61 -53.05 24.64
N LEU A 408 -41.73 -52.66 24.08
CA LEU A 408 -42.91 -52.31 24.84
C LEU A 408 -44.05 -53.29 24.52
N PRO A 409 -44.97 -53.49 25.48
CA PRO A 409 -46.16 -54.33 25.23
C PRO A 409 -46.99 -53.78 24.07
N GLU A 410 -47.33 -54.63 23.09
CA GLU A 410 -48.18 -54.31 21.93
C GLU A 410 -49.66 -54.62 22.18
N HIS A 411 -50.23 -54.14 23.29
CA HIS A 411 -51.67 -54.33 23.60
C HIS A 411 -52.48 -53.15 23.04
N PRO A 412 -53.67 -53.39 22.51
CA PRO A 412 -54.58 -52.36 22.00
C PRO A 412 -54.93 -51.23 23.00
N LEU A 413 -55.05 -51.60 24.27
CA LEU A 413 -55.32 -50.74 25.41
C LEU A 413 -54.01 -50.37 26.19
N GLY A 414 -52.84 -50.68 25.61
CA GLY A 414 -51.55 -50.34 26.17
C GLY A 414 -51.34 -50.99 27.57
N LEU A 415 -50.76 -50.21 28.49
CA LEU A 415 -50.44 -50.69 29.83
C LEU A 415 -51.66 -50.99 30.66
N LYS A 416 -52.86 -50.50 30.34
CA LYS A 416 -54.10 -50.85 31.04
C LYS A 416 -54.41 -52.33 30.86
N GLU A 417 -54.23 -52.87 29.72
CA GLU A 417 -54.43 -54.28 29.43
C GLU A 417 -53.36 -55.12 30.03
N HIS A 418 -52.10 -54.75 29.93
CA HIS A 418 -50.94 -55.46 30.45
C HIS A 418 -50.96 -55.63 31.97
N TYR A 419 -51.47 -54.57 32.71
CA TYR A 419 -51.52 -54.60 34.18
C TYR A 419 -52.86 -54.93 34.73
N ALA A 420 -53.81 -55.45 33.92
CA ALA A 420 -55.16 -55.80 34.35
C ALA A 420 -55.23 -56.71 35.59
N ASP A 421 -54.32 -57.68 35.71
CA ASP A 421 -54.26 -58.63 36.82
C ASP A 421 -53.65 -58.08 38.10
N TYR A 422 -52.98 -56.87 38.04
CA TYR A 422 -52.27 -56.30 39.18
C TYR A 422 -53.23 -55.57 40.17
N LYS A 423 -54.50 -55.57 39.90
CA LYS A 423 -55.59 -54.96 40.74
C LYS A 423 -55.35 -53.45 40.99
N LYS A 424 -54.66 -52.78 40.08
CA LYS A 424 -54.45 -51.34 40.07
C LYS A 424 -54.83 -50.77 38.70
N ASP A 425 -55.45 -49.60 38.67
CA ASP A 425 -55.78 -48.94 37.41
C ASP A 425 -54.53 -48.24 36.87
N ILE A 426 -53.81 -48.96 36.07
CA ILE A 426 -52.58 -48.47 35.43
C ILE A 426 -52.85 -48.15 33.98
N THR A 427 -52.56 -46.93 33.58
CA THR A 427 -52.67 -46.43 32.20
C THR A 427 -51.26 -46.11 31.67
N ASN A 428 -51.18 -45.79 30.38
CA ASN A 428 -49.90 -45.39 29.78
C ASN A 428 -49.28 -44.16 30.48
N HIS A 429 -50.09 -43.30 31.09
CA HIS A 429 -49.66 -42.10 31.77
C HIS A 429 -49.42 -42.26 33.28
N SER A 430 -49.66 -43.45 33.82
CA SER A 430 -49.51 -43.73 35.27
C SER A 430 -48.02 -43.72 35.70
N PHE A 431 -47.12 -43.96 34.77
CA PHE A 431 -45.68 -43.94 35.08
C PHE A 431 -45.19 -42.50 34.91
N GLU A 432 -44.88 -41.86 36.04
CA GLU A 432 -44.41 -40.46 36.06
C GLU A 432 -43.03 -40.37 36.62
N LEU A 433 -42.19 -39.51 36.00
CA LEU A 433 -40.89 -39.16 36.47
C LEU A 433 -40.89 -37.80 37.15
N SER A 434 -40.19 -37.65 38.26
CA SER A 434 -39.79 -36.40 38.83
C SER A 434 -38.38 -36.07 38.31
N VAL A 435 -38.19 -34.79 37.96
CA VAL A 435 -36.92 -34.32 37.37
C VAL A 435 -36.29 -33.28 38.26
N ASN A 436 -34.97 -33.47 38.52
CA ASN A 436 -34.12 -32.52 39.20
C ASN A 436 -32.91 -32.20 38.35
N TYR A 437 -32.35 -31.01 38.47
CA TYR A 437 -31.06 -30.63 37.85
C TYR A 437 -30.04 -30.34 38.89
N LEU A 438 -28.78 -30.69 38.60
CA LEU A 438 -27.64 -30.41 39.46
C LEU A 438 -27.14 -28.98 39.23
N SER A 439 -27.08 -28.21 40.29
CA SER A 439 -26.54 -26.83 40.26
C SER A 439 -25.84 -26.52 41.58
N ASP A 440 -24.57 -26.17 41.54
CA ASP A 440 -23.72 -25.87 42.68
C ASP A 440 -23.76 -26.99 43.74
N PHE A 441 -23.43 -28.21 43.32
CA PHE A 441 -23.43 -29.46 44.18
C PHE A 441 -24.82 -29.83 44.76
N GLN A 442 -25.88 -29.18 44.37
CA GLN A 442 -27.23 -29.46 44.90
C GLN A 442 -28.20 -29.84 43.79
N TRP A 443 -28.96 -30.92 44.06
CA TRP A 443 -30.10 -31.31 43.24
C TRP A 443 -31.28 -30.38 43.47
N LYS A 444 -31.64 -29.59 42.50
CA LYS A 444 -32.75 -28.63 42.56
C LYS A 444 -33.91 -29.11 41.71
N PRO A 445 -35.15 -28.97 42.19
CA PRO A 445 -36.33 -29.33 41.39
C PRO A 445 -36.47 -28.34 40.22
N VAL A 446 -36.95 -28.85 39.06
CA VAL A 446 -37.25 -28.01 37.92
C VAL A 446 -38.41 -27.09 38.19
N ARG A 447 -38.46 -25.94 37.53
CA ARG A 447 -39.57 -25.00 37.64
C ARG A 447 -40.79 -25.44 36.81
N GLY A 448 -41.96 -25.08 37.27
CA GLY A 448 -43.19 -25.35 36.55
C GLY A 448 -43.64 -26.81 36.70
N ARG A 449 -43.73 -27.55 35.59
CA ARG A 449 -44.13 -28.94 35.62
C ARG A 449 -43.08 -29.83 36.22
N THR A 450 -43.33 -30.44 37.36
CA THR A 450 -42.37 -31.30 38.09
C THR A 450 -42.48 -32.79 37.77
N LYS A 451 -43.62 -33.22 37.20
CA LYS A 451 -43.90 -34.62 36.86
C LYS A 451 -44.15 -34.79 35.38
N PHE A 452 -43.50 -35.75 34.78
CA PHE A 452 -43.58 -36.02 33.36
C PHE A 452 -43.95 -37.49 33.14
N PRO A 453 -44.90 -37.81 32.23
CA PRO A 453 -45.18 -39.18 31.90
C PRO A 453 -44.01 -39.83 31.18
N LEU A 454 -43.65 -41.06 31.57
CA LEU A 454 -42.56 -41.79 30.96
C LEU A 454 -42.93 -42.31 29.57
N PHE A 455 -44.13 -42.79 29.42
CA PHE A 455 -44.64 -43.34 28.17
C PHE A 455 -45.65 -42.43 27.50
N ALA A 456 -45.78 -42.57 26.19
CA ALA A 456 -46.78 -41.88 25.40
C ALA A 456 -47.72 -42.87 24.70
N SER A 457 -48.92 -42.47 24.43
CA SER A 457 -49.88 -43.23 23.61
C SER A 457 -49.74 -42.86 22.13
N GLY A 458 -49.98 -43.79 21.24
CA GLY A 458 -50.03 -43.56 19.80
C GLY A 458 -51.11 -42.54 19.43
N LYS A 459 -50.98 -41.85 18.31
CA LYS A 459 -51.97 -40.86 17.87
C LYS A 459 -53.32 -41.51 17.62
N GLY A 460 -54.32 -41.14 18.44
CA GLY A 460 -55.67 -41.65 18.32
C GLY A 460 -55.90 -43.09 18.76
N THR A 461 -54.94 -43.70 19.47
CA THR A 461 -55.05 -45.05 20.01
C THR A 461 -54.53 -45.08 21.44
N ASP A 462 -54.96 -46.09 22.25
CA ASP A 462 -54.39 -46.33 23.57
C ASP A 462 -53.19 -47.22 23.56
N MET A 463 -52.71 -47.68 22.40
CA MET A 463 -51.44 -48.41 22.29
C MET A 463 -50.27 -47.55 22.72
N LEU A 464 -49.25 -48.19 23.27
CA LEU A 464 -48.03 -47.49 23.61
C LEU A 464 -47.30 -47.04 22.35
N ALA A 465 -46.83 -45.79 22.36
CA ALA A 465 -45.96 -45.29 21.32
C ALA A 465 -44.53 -45.82 21.55
N THR A 466 -43.83 -46.18 20.48
CA THR A 466 -42.42 -46.57 20.51
C THR A 466 -41.47 -45.39 20.87
N THR A 467 -41.98 -44.17 20.85
CA THR A 467 -41.22 -42.97 21.23
C THR A 467 -41.98 -42.15 22.27
N SER A 468 -41.24 -41.62 23.23
CA SER A 468 -41.79 -40.60 24.16
C SER A 468 -40.81 -39.50 24.41
N SER A 469 -41.30 -38.36 24.89
CA SER A 469 -40.44 -37.20 25.16
C SER A 469 -40.74 -36.61 26.53
N ILE A 470 -39.70 -36.23 27.25
CA ILE A 470 -39.77 -35.57 28.54
C ILE A 470 -39.28 -34.11 28.37
N GLY A 471 -40.15 -33.15 28.51
CA GLY A 471 -39.84 -31.74 28.37
C GLY A 471 -40.95 -30.91 27.77
N PRO A 472 -40.76 -29.59 27.56
CA PRO A 472 -39.52 -28.87 27.90
C PRO A 472 -39.32 -28.77 29.43
N ILE A 473 -38.10 -29.02 29.88
CA ILE A 473 -37.62 -28.92 31.26
C ILE A 473 -36.93 -27.57 31.42
N ASP A 474 -37.41 -26.71 32.32
CA ASP A 474 -36.83 -25.41 32.61
C ASP A 474 -35.66 -25.57 33.56
N VAL A 475 -34.45 -25.24 33.06
CA VAL A 475 -33.17 -25.29 33.78
C VAL A 475 -32.43 -23.96 33.78
N GLU A 476 -33.16 -22.85 33.58
CA GLU A 476 -32.61 -21.50 33.42
C GLU A 476 -31.64 -21.06 34.54
N LYS A 477 -31.75 -21.67 35.72
CA LYS A 477 -30.86 -21.38 36.84
C LYS A 477 -29.74 -22.39 37.06
N MET A 478 -29.48 -23.25 36.09
CA MET A 478 -28.34 -24.16 36.17
C MET A 478 -27.06 -23.34 36.12
N ALA A 479 -26.20 -23.49 37.12
CA ALA A 479 -24.89 -22.82 37.11
C ALA A 479 -24.00 -23.40 35.97
N THR A 480 -23.09 -22.60 35.48
CA THR A 480 -22.15 -22.98 34.43
C THR A 480 -20.72 -22.96 34.94
N ILE A 481 -19.92 -23.94 34.54
CA ILE A 481 -18.51 -24.06 34.92
C ILE A 481 -17.68 -24.46 33.72
N THR A 482 -16.43 -24.00 33.67
CA THR A 482 -15.43 -24.47 32.71
C THR A 482 -14.66 -25.63 33.34
N ILE A 483 -14.78 -26.81 32.77
CA ILE A 483 -14.00 -28.03 33.12
C ILE A 483 -13.48 -28.59 31.80
N ASP A 484 -12.33 -29.24 31.81
CA ASP A 484 -11.88 -30.00 30.67
C ASP A 484 -12.84 -31.15 30.40
N GLU A 485 -13.13 -31.43 29.14
CA GLU A 485 -14.09 -32.42 28.74
C GLU A 485 -13.72 -33.83 29.28
N GLN A 486 -12.43 -34.13 29.32
CA GLN A 486 -11.90 -35.41 29.83
C GLN A 486 -12.25 -35.63 31.30
N ASP A 487 -12.38 -34.55 32.06
CA ASP A 487 -12.70 -34.58 33.48
C ASP A 487 -14.20 -34.54 33.76
N TYR A 488 -15.03 -34.35 32.71
CA TYR A 488 -16.49 -34.29 32.85
C TYR A 488 -17.07 -35.70 33.04
N THR A 489 -17.14 -36.14 34.25
CA THR A 489 -17.75 -37.42 34.65
C THR A 489 -18.66 -37.22 35.85
N TYR A 490 -19.72 -38.08 35.97
CA TYR A 490 -20.64 -38.00 37.13
C TYR A 490 -19.96 -38.63 38.35
N SER A 491 -19.91 -37.87 39.43
CA SER A 491 -19.48 -38.29 40.74
C SER A 491 -20.26 -37.59 41.86
N LEU A 492 -20.06 -37.97 43.11
CA LEU A 492 -20.62 -37.23 44.26
C LEU A 492 -20.02 -35.81 44.36
N GLN A 493 -18.93 -35.53 43.66
CA GLN A 493 -18.29 -34.22 43.61
C GLN A 493 -18.69 -33.41 42.36
N SER A 494 -19.55 -33.98 41.51
CA SER A 494 -20.05 -33.25 40.34
C SER A 494 -20.84 -32.01 40.76
N ARG A 495 -20.55 -30.91 40.15
CA ARG A 495 -21.11 -29.59 40.53
C ARG A 495 -22.35 -29.22 39.71
N ASN A 496 -22.32 -29.48 38.40
CA ASN A 496 -23.34 -29.02 37.45
C ASN A 496 -23.49 -29.97 36.26
N GLY A 497 -24.42 -29.68 35.38
CA GLY A 497 -24.55 -30.26 34.03
C GLY A 497 -25.26 -31.59 33.95
N PHE A 498 -25.84 -32.06 35.03
CA PHE A 498 -26.58 -33.32 35.11
C PHE A 498 -28.06 -33.12 35.45
N LEU A 499 -28.91 -34.00 34.89
CA LEU A 499 -30.33 -34.07 35.11
C LEU A 499 -30.62 -35.45 35.71
N ASN A 500 -31.34 -35.50 36.82
CA ASN A 500 -31.76 -36.74 37.48
C ASN A 500 -33.25 -36.99 37.26
N PHE A 501 -33.57 -38.15 36.79
CA PHE A 501 -34.91 -38.63 36.49
C PHE A 501 -35.25 -39.76 37.46
N SER A 502 -36.17 -39.53 38.37
CA SER A 502 -36.59 -40.57 39.36
C SER A 502 -38.05 -40.93 39.19
N LEU A 503 -38.35 -42.23 39.28
CA LEU A 503 -39.74 -42.73 39.15
C LEU A 503 -40.57 -42.33 40.38
N SER A 504 -41.49 -41.42 40.20
CA SER A 504 -42.37 -40.88 41.26
C SER A 504 -43.69 -41.60 41.40
N ASN A 505 -44.26 -42.13 40.34
CA ASN A 505 -45.48 -42.87 40.25
C ASN A 505 -45.34 -44.05 39.28
N PRO A 506 -46.07 -45.19 39.42
CA PRO A 506 -46.90 -45.53 40.58
C PRO A 506 -46.07 -46.02 41.78
N GLU A 507 -46.74 -46.13 42.95
CA GLU A 507 -46.08 -46.57 44.22
C GLU A 507 -45.42 -47.94 44.11
N MET A 508 -46.00 -48.86 43.30
CA MET A 508 -45.48 -50.17 43.06
C MET A 508 -44.29 -50.24 42.07
N GLY A 509 -43.79 -49.13 41.60
CA GLY A 509 -42.83 -49.12 40.49
C GLY A 509 -43.40 -49.81 39.26
N PHE A 510 -42.60 -50.63 38.55
CA PHE A 510 -43.09 -51.45 37.46
C PHE A 510 -43.78 -52.71 37.96
N GLY A 511 -43.91 -52.92 39.30
CA GLY A 511 -44.76 -53.99 39.91
C GLY A 511 -44.08 -55.31 40.18
N GLU A 512 -42.73 -55.39 40.28
CA GLU A 512 -41.98 -56.60 40.54
C GLU A 512 -42.37 -57.22 41.88
N SER A 513 -42.42 -56.46 42.94
CA SER A 513 -42.81 -56.92 44.26
C SER A 513 -44.26 -57.45 44.30
N VAL A 514 -45.18 -56.77 43.60
CA VAL A 514 -46.56 -57.14 43.44
C VAL A 514 -46.71 -58.42 42.61
N TYR A 515 -45.98 -58.54 41.51
CA TYR A 515 -45.97 -59.67 40.61
C TYR A 515 -45.58 -60.97 41.35
N ARG A 516 -44.49 -60.93 42.09
CA ARG A 516 -44.06 -62.11 42.84
C ARG A 516 -45.18 -62.62 43.76
N ARG A 517 -45.87 -61.72 44.42
CA ARG A 517 -46.97 -62.08 45.31
C ARG A 517 -48.15 -62.64 44.55
N ILE A 518 -48.66 -61.91 43.56
CA ILE A 518 -49.88 -62.34 42.81
C ILE A 518 -49.61 -63.61 41.99
N PHE A 519 -48.41 -63.73 41.44
CA PHE A 519 -47.95 -64.93 40.71
C PHE A 519 -47.97 -66.18 41.65
N THR A 520 -47.40 -66.02 42.82
CA THR A 520 -47.39 -67.10 43.82
C THR A 520 -48.80 -67.47 44.26
N GLU A 521 -49.59 -66.49 44.57
CA GLU A 521 -51.00 -66.66 44.87
C GLU A 521 -51.73 -67.40 43.75
N GLN A 522 -51.52 -67.09 42.54
CA GLN A 522 -52.11 -67.66 41.36
C GLN A 522 -51.63 -69.14 41.13
N MET A 523 -50.39 -69.39 41.29
CA MET A 523 -49.81 -70.70 41.20
C MET A 523 -50.40 -71.66 42.28
N LEU A 524 -50.56 -71.19 43.49
CA LEU A 524 -51.22 -71.89 44.53
C LEU A 524 -52.68 -72.18 44.22
N LYS A 525 -53.39 -71.23 43.59
CA LYS A 525 -54.77 -71.40 43.15
C LYS A 525 -54.86 -72.41 41.98
N ASN A 526 -53.96 -72.35 41.03
CA ASN A 526 -53.88 -73.23 39.89
C ASN A 526 -53.53 -74.71 40.28
N ALA A 527 -52.75 -74.93 41.34
CA ALA A 527 -52.43 -76.22 41.86
C ALA A 527 -53.66 -76.93 42.44
N ARG A 528 -54.71 -76.21 42.80
CA ARG A 528 -55.98 -76.79 43.42
C ARG A 528 -57.18 -76.87 42.46
N LYS A 529 -57.01 -76.41 41.15
CA LYS A 529 -58.17 -76.41 40.22
C LYS A 529 -57.88 -77.20 38.96
N LYS A 530 -59.03 -77.82 38.38
CA LYS A 530 -58.95 -78.55 37.09
C LYS A 530 -58.71 -77.54 35.89
N ASN A 531 -59.44 -76.42 35.94
CA ASN A 531 -59.25 -75.36 34.95
C ASN A 531 -58.27 -74.31 35.50
N LYS A 532 -57.11 -74.12 34.85
CA LYS A 532 -56.05 -73.20 35.27
C LYS A 532 -56.39 -71.81 34.83
N TYR A 533 -56.15 -70.80 35.66
CA TYR A 533 -56.16 -69.39 35.30
C TYR A 533 -55.06 -69.11 34.32
N PRO A 534 -55.22 -68.22 33.38
CA PRO A 534 -54.21 -67.79 32.48
C PRO A 534 -52.94 -67.25 33.31
N SER A 535 -51.74 -67.36 32.77
CA SER A 535 -50.54 -66.86 33.43
C SER A 535 -50.60 -65.33 33.51
N ILE A 536 -50.26 -64.77 34.67
CA ILE A 536 -50.14 -63.35 34.87
C ILE A 536 -48.94 -62.84 34.03
N LEU A 537 -49.11 -61.81 33.31
CA LEU A 537 -48.07 -61.16 32.54
C LEU A 537 -46.93 -60.64 33.51
N PRO A 538 -45.69 -60.86 33.21
CA PRO A 538 -44.58 -60.30 34.01
C PRO A 538 -44.60 -58.77 33.94
N PRO A 539 -43.99 -58.06 34.92
CA PRO A 539 -43.94 -56.63 34.90
C PRO A 539 -43.15 -56.15 33.70
N VAL A 540 -43.52 -54.97 33.15
CA VAL A 540 -42.77 -54.37 32.03
C VAL A 540 -41.38 -53.95 32.49
N GLN A 541 -40.36 -54.40 31.75
CA GLN A 541 -39.01 -53.88 31.88
C GLN A 541 -38.74 -53.00 30.67
N PRO A 542 -38.85 -51.69 30.84
CA PRO A 542 -38.64 -50.79 29.72
C PRO A 542 -37.17 -50.78 29.30
N VAL A 543 -36.94 -51.09 28.02
CA VAL A 543 -35.59 -51.05 27.40
C VAL A 543 -35.56 -49.87 26.46
N LEU A 544 -34.61 -48.97 26.70
CA LEU A 544 -34.33 -47.87 25.80
C LEU A 544 -33.41 -48.35 24.69
N LYS A 545 -33.86 -48.22 23.44
CA LYS A 545 -33.06 -48.45 22.26
C LYS A 545 -32.12 -47.25 22.01
N ARG A 546 -32.67 -46.04 22.17
CA ARG A 546 -31.93 -44.83 21.98
C ARG A 546 -32.48 -43.70 22.85
N ILE A 547 -31.60 -42.84 23.32
CA ILE A 547 -31.96 -41.59 24.00
C ILE A 547 -31.23 -40.42 23.30
N SER A 548 -31.95 -39.35 23.12
CA SER A 548 -31.38 -38.14 22.59
C SER A 548 -31.82 -36.90 23.38
N LEU A 549 -30.96 -35.91 23.40
CA LEU A 549 -31.13 -34.65 24.10
C LEU A 549 -31.34 -33.52 23.10
N ASN A 550 -32.36 -32.68 23.36
CA ASN A 550 -32.54 -31.41 22.72
C ASN A 550 -32.38 -30.33 23.79
N TYR A 551 -31.65 -29.25 23.50
CA TYR A 551 -31.55 -28.14 24.44
C TYR A 551 -31.52 -26.79 23.72
N GLU A 552 -31.88 -25.78 24.48
CA GLU A 552 -31.82 -24.37 24.10
C GLU A 552 -30.98 -23.61 25.13
N ALA A 553 -30.00 -22.85 24.64
CA ALA A 553 -29.13 -21.98 25.46
C ALA A 553 -29.15 -20.57 24.89
N GLU A 554 -29.05 -19.58 25.76
CA GLU A 554 -29.14 -18.17 25.39
C GLU A 554 -28.22 -17.32 26.29
N GLU A 555 -27.49 -16.40 25.68
CA GLU A 555 -26.61 -15.46 26.39
C GLU A 555 -26.75 -14.05 25.79
N ILE A 556 -26.66 -13.03 26.62
CA ILE A 556 -26.56 -11.63 26.20
C ILE A 556 -25.16 -11.17 26.55
N ILE A 557 -24.39 -10.86 25.49
CA ILE A 557 -23.04 -10.33 25.60
C ILE A 557 -23.16 -8.80 25.58
N ASP A 558 -22.81 -8.15 26.67
CA ASP A 558 -22.76 -6.68 26.79
C ASP A 558 -21.34 -6.23 26.49
N ILE A 559 -21.17 -5.40 25.46
CA ILE A 559 -19.86 -4.93 25.00
C ILE A 559 -19.32 -3.83 25.94
N GLN A 560 -20.23 -3.09 26.63
CA GLN A 560 -19.86 -1.95 27.45
C GLN A 560 -19.49 -2.31 28.89
N THR A 561 -20.13 -3.34 29.45
CA THR A 561 -19.86 -3.74 30.84
C THR A 561 -18.82 -4.86 30.86
N HIS A 562 -17.60 -4.51 31.20
CA HIS A 562 -16.54 -5.47 31.47
C HIS A 562 -16.79 -6.21 32.79
N SER A 563 -17.70 -7.19 32.81
CA SER A 563 -17.75 -8.12 33.93
C SER A 563 -16.62 -9.16 33.73
N ASP A 564 -15.76 -9.31 34.71
CA ASP A 564 -14.74 -10.39 34.73
C ASP A 564 -15.35 -11.78 34.62
N GLU A 565 -16.66 -11.90 34.74
CA GLU A 565 -17.43 -13.13 34.63
C GLU A 565 -17.87 -13.50 33.19
N SER A 566 -17.77 -12.59 32.21
CA SER A 566 -18.16 -12.90 30.84
C SER A 566 -17.17 -13.83 30.17
N ARG A 567 -17.62 -15.00 29.80
CA ARG A 567 -16.82 -16.03 29.09
C ARG A 567 -16.83 -15.83 27.58
N SER A 568 -17.71 -14.98 27.09
CA SER A 568 -17.86 -14.66 25.67
C SER A 568 -17.13 -13.38 25.34
N ALA A 569 -16.41 -13.37 24.22
CA ALA A 569 -15.66 -12.24 23.72
C ALA A 569 -16.17 -11.82 22.35
N VAL A 570 -16.14 -10.52 22.09
CA VAL A 570 -16.46 -9.92 20.78
C VAL A 570 -15.28 -9.07 20.36
N SER A 571 -14.78 -9.29 19.15
CA SER A 571 -13.70 -8.52 18.56
C SER A 571 -14.04 -8.09 17.14
N ALA A 572 -13.44 -7.01 16.66
CA ALA A 572 -13.50 -6.63 15.26
C ALA A 572 -12.52 -7.48 14.45
N ILE A 573 -12.91 -7.89 13.26
CA ILE A 573 -12.01 -8.47 12.27
C ILE A 573 -11.43 -7.31 11.48
N ILE A 574 -10.12 -7.13 11.56
CA ILE A 574 -9.39 -6.02 10.94
C ILE A 574 -8.46 -6.52 9.84
N PRO A 575 -8.02 -5.65 8.91
CA PRO A 575 -7.16 -6.03 7.81
C PRO A 575 -5.86 -6.76 8.17
N LEU A 576 -5.36 -6.60 9.39
CA LEU A 576 -4.15 -7.25 9.90
C LEU A 576 -4.44 -8.26 11.01
N ASP A 577 -5.61 -8.87 11.00
CA ASP A 577 -6.10 -9.79 12.04
C ASP A 577 -5.27 -11.09 12.19
N GLU A 578 -4.49 -11.45 11.18
CA GLU A 578 -3.56 -12.59 11.22
C GLU A 578 -2.37 -12.39 12.18
N ILE A 579 -2.13 -11.17 12.66
CA ILE A 579 -1.00 -10.88 13.52
C ILE A 579 -1.41 -11.07 14.97
N PRO A 580 -0.73 -11.96 15.70
CA PRO A 580 -1.10 -12.29 17.08
C PRO A 580 -0.90 -11.10 18.02
N VAL A 581 -1.80 -10.94 18.98
CA VAL A 581 -1.77 -9.89 20.00
C VAL A 581 -1.72 -10.51 21.39
N THR A 582 -0.96 -9.91 22.28
CA THR A 582 -0.76 -10.40 23.65
C THR A 582 -1.93 -10.15 24.60
N ARG A 583 -2.85 -9.26 24.24
CA ARG A 583 -3.99 -8.88 25.07
C ARG A 583 -5.25 -8.67 24.23
N GLU A 584 -6.36 -9.22 24.70
CA GLU A 584 -7.69 -8.89 24.20
C GLU A 584 -8.07 -7.50 24.74
N ASP A 585 -7.80 -6.45 23.97
CA ASP A 585 -8.38 -5.15 24.27
C ASP A 585 -9.86 -5.17 23.91
N ARG A 586 -10.70 -4.88 24.90
CA ARG A 586 -12.15 -4.85 24.75
C ARG A 586 -12.57 -3.42 24.43
N PRO A 587 -12.97 -3.12 23.20
CA PRO A 587 -13.41 -1.78 22.85
C PRO A 587 -14.75 -1.44 23.54
N GLU A 588 -14.97 -0.18 23.83
CA GLU A 588 -16.26 0.31 24.37
C GLU A 588 -17.45 0.07 23.41
N ALA A 589 -17.20 -0.04 22.12
CA ALA A 589 -18.16 -0.37 21.09
C ALA A 589 -17.44 -1.09 19.94
N VAL A 590 -18.14 -2.03 19.31
CA VAL A 590 -17.65 -2.76 18.14
C VAL A 590 -18.48 -2.36 16.93
N SER A 591 -17.80 -2.08 15.82
CA SER A 591 -18.43 -1.85 14.53
C SER A 591 -17.97 -2.89 13.50
N PHE A 592 -18.78 -3.12 12.46
CA PHE A 592 -18.40 -4.04 11.36
C PHE A 592 -17.22 -3.51 10.56
N ILE A 593 -17.00 -2.19 10.57
CA ILE A 593 -15.94 -1.51 9.84
C ILE A 593 -15.01 -0.84 10.85
N PRO A 594 -13.72 -1.12 10.81
CA PRO A 594 -12.75 -0.50 11.69
C PRO A 594 -12.62 1.01 11.42
N GLU A 595 -12.45 1.80 12.47
CA GLU A 595 -12.22 3.24 12.34
C GLU A 595 -10.78 3.49 11.87
N MET A 596 -10.61 3.55 10.55
CA MET A 596 -9.32 3.80 9.90
C MET A 596 -9.43 4.89 8.84
N GLN A 597 -8.30 5.53 8.51
CA GLN A 597 -8.22 6.49 7.42
C GLN A 597 -8.34 5.79 6.06
N GLU A 598 -8.59 6.58 5.00
CA GLU A 598 -8.71 6.03 3.64
C GLU A 598 -7.47 5.29 3.20
N ARG A 599 -6.30 5.82 3.54
CA ARG A 599 -5.01 5.18 3.28
C ARG A 599 -4.18 5.14 4.54
N ASN A 600 -3.47 4.04 4.72
CA ASN A 600 -2.61 3.85 5.87
C ASN A 600 -1.30 3.23 5.42
N LEU A 601 -0.21 3.86 5.82
CA LEU A 601 1.12 3.27 5.79
C LEU A 601 1.41 2.72 7.18
N ILE A 602 1.72 1.44 7.27
CA ILE A 602 1.87 0.73 8.52
C ILE A 602 3.25 0.07 8.57
N LEU A 603 4.02 0.44 9.59
CA LEU A 603 5.39 -0.01 9.82
C LEU A 603 5.46 -0.80 11.12
N ALA A 604 6.13 -1.94 11.13
CA ALA A 604 6.45 -2.70 12.34
C ALA A 604 7.95 -2.60 12.64
N LEU A 605 8.28 -2.13 13.82
CA LEU A 605 9.65 -1.87 14.26
C LEU A 605 10.02 -2.75 15.44
N SER A 606 11.23 -3.33 15.38
CA SER A 606 11.80 -4.09 16.49
C SER A 606 12.77 -3.22 17.32
N ASN A 607 13.02 -3.65 18.56
CA ASN A 607 13.95 -3.02 19.51
C ASN A 607 13.66 -1.55 19.86
N VAL A 608 12.41 -1.16 19.78
CA VAL A 608 11.97 0.19 20.14
C VAL A 608 11.90 0.33 21.65
N ARG A 609 12.33 1.47 22.18
CA ARG A 609 12.30 1.81 23.61
C ARG A 609 11.58 3.14 23.85
N GLU A 610 11.15 3.36 25.07
CA GLU A 610 10.56 4.62 25.53
C GLU A 610 11.53 5.81 25.40
N ASN A 611 10.97 6.99 25.25
CA ASN A 611 11.68 8.28 25.15
C ASN A 611 12.81 8.30 24.09
N MET A 612 12.61 7.62 22.99
CA MET A 612 13.58 7.48 21.90
C MET A 612 13.27 8.45 20.78
N LEU A 613 14.31 9.02 20.17
CA LEU A 613 14.21 9.75 18.91
C LEU A 613 14.30 8.75 17.75
N LEU A 614 13.18 8.48 17.11
CA LEU A 614 13.11 7.62 15.95
C LEU A 614 13.36 8.44 14.68
N THR A 615 14.41 8.12 13.94
CA THR A 615 14.75 8.76 12.67
C THR A 615 14.50 7.80 11.52
N LEU A 616 13.55 8.14 10.66
CA LEU A 616 13.17 7.36 9.47
C LEU A 616 13.47 8.16 8.20
N PHE A 617 14.20 7.59 7.28
CA PHE A 617 14.39 8.15 5.95
C PHE A 617 13.51 7.39 4.95
N PHE A 618 12.60 8.09 4.31
CA PHE A 618 11.74 7.57 3.26
C PHE A 618 12.40 7.81 1.91
N ASP A 619 12.59 6.75 1.14
CA ASP A 619 12.99 6.81 -0.27
C ASP A 619 11.80 6.36 -1.11
N VAL A 620 11.22 7.27 -1.86
CA VAL A 620 10.03 7.04 -2.66
C VAL A 620 10.34 7.27 -4.13
N TYR A 621 9.70 6.49 -5.00
CA TYR A 621 9.80 6.71 -6.44
C TYR A 621 9.07 8.00 -6.82
N ALA A 622 9.65 8.72 -7.78
CA ALA A 622 8.93 9.75 -8.49
C ALA A 622 7.85 9.08 -9.36
N ASN A 623 6.58 9.37 -9.11
CA ASN A 623 5.49 8.76 -9.86
C ASN A 623 5.35 9.38 -11.24
N GLU A 624 4.99 8.57 -12.24
CA GLU A 624 4.69 9.02 -13.60
C GLU A 624 3.43 9.93 -13.67
N HIS A 625 2.64 9.96 -12.59
CA HIS A 625 1.40 10.73 -12.45
C HIS A 625 1.57 11.99 -11.57
N GLU A 626 2.73 12.60 -11.64
CA GLU A 626 3.13 13.69 -10.73
C GLU A 626 2.30 14.98 -10.82
N ASP A 627 1.60 15.23 -11.92
CA ASP A 627 0.71 16.38 -12.00
C ASP A 627 -0.37 16.34 -10.91
N LEU A 628 -0.87 15.12 -10.65
CA LEU A 628 -1.86 14.89 -9.61
C LEU A 628 -1.22 14.92 -8.22
N LEU A 629 0.02 14.42 -8.08
CA LEU A 629 0.74 14.43 -6.82
C LEU A 629 1.03 15.86 -6.35
N GLN A 630 1.44 16.74 -7.27
CA GLN A 630 1.72 18.15 -6.93
C GLN A 630 0.48 18.92 -6.53
N ASP A 631 -0.63 18.72 -7.22
CA ASP A 631 -1.90 19.31 -6.82
C ASP A 631 -2.41 18.73 -5.49
N SER A 632 -2.19 17.45 -5.25
CA SER A 632 -2.53 16.80 -3.99
C SER A 632 -1.63 17.26 -2.85
N ILE A 633 -0.33 17.34 -3.07
CA ILE A 633 0.64 17.84 -2.07
C ILE A 633 0.38 19.32 -1.78
N ARG A 634 0.01 20.11 -2.78
CA ARG A 634 -0.34 21.52 -2.63
C ARG A 634 -1.63 21.70 -1.84
N ARG A 635 -2.66 20.91 -2.14
CA ARG A 635 -3.91 20.84 -1.35
C ARG A 635 -3.65 20.26 0.05
N GLN A 636 -2.71 19.35 0.19
CA GLN A 636 -2.33 18.76 1.47
C GLN A 636 -1.47 19.66 2.33
N ARG A 637 -0.66 20.58 1.77
CA ARG A 637 -0.03 21.64 2.59
C ARG A 637 -1.07 22.51 3.30
N GLU A 638 -2.23 22.73 2.68
CA GLU A 638 -3.38 23.33 3.35
C GLU A 638 -4.10 22.29 4.25
N LYS A 639 -3.98 21.00 3.94
CA LYS A 639 -4.64 19.85 4.58
C LYS A 639 -3.73 18.95 5.42
N ILE A 640 -2.46 19.30 5.71
CA ILE A 640 -1.57 18.58 6.68
C ILE A 640 -2.26 18.36 8.04
N ARG A 641 -3.31 19.13 8.32
CA ARG A 641 -4.22 18.91 9.46
C ARG A 641 -4.94 17.54 9.43
N HIS A 642 -4.91 16.82 8.34
CA HIS A 642 -5.65 15.56 8.15
C HIS A 642 -4.77 14.31 8.21
N VAL A 643 -3.44 14.42 8.19
CA VAL A 643 -2.56 13.27 8.44
C VAL A 643 -2.54 12.96 9.92
N ARG A 644 -2.71 11.71 10.27
CA ARG A 644 -2.75 11.25 11.66
C ARG A 644 -1.71 10.17 11.88
N PHE A 645 -0.95 10.31 12.95
CA PHE A 645 0.04 9.33 13.38
C PHE A 645 -0.51 8.55 14.55
N TYR A 646 -0.29 7.25 14.52
CA TYR A 646 -0.67 6.34 15.60
C TYR A 646 0.50 5.42 15.92
N ILE A 647 0.60 5.05 17.19
CA ILE A 647 1.49 4.00 17.67
C ILE A 647 0.66 2.90 18.32
N GLY A 648 1.13 1.68 18.29
CA GLY A 648 0.42 0.58 18.93
C GLY A 648 0.75 -0.77 18.32
N ASN A 649 -0.26 -1.59 18.22
CA ASN A 649 -0.26 -2.85 17.51
C ASN A 649 -1.47 -2.90 16.56
N PRO A 650 -1.60 -3.89 15.69
CA PRO A 650 -2.69 -3.97 14.71
C PRO A 650 -4.09 -3.86 15.29
N HIS A 651 -4.32 -4.27 16.54
CA HIS A 651 -5.63 -4.27 17.19
C HIS A 651 -5.85 -3.08 18.13
N TYR A 652 -4.76 -2.41 18.55
CA TYR A 652 -4.83 -1.28 19.48
C TYR A 652 -3.94 -0.15 19.01
N TRP A 653 -4.53 1.01 18.71
CA TRP A 653 -3.86 2.19 18.21
C TRP A 653 -4.06 3.40 19.12
N GLU A 654 -2.99 3.96 19.62
CA GLU A 654 -3.00 5.26 20.29
C GLU A 654 -2.63 6.37 19.32
N ARG A 655 -3.42 7.42 19.31
CA ARG A 655 -3.16 8.59 18.46
C ARG A 655 -2.00 9.41 19.03
N MET A 656 -0.98 9.63 18.20
CA MET A 656 0.11 10.53 18.54
C MET A 656 -0.27 11.98 18.30
N SER A 657 0.16 12.87 19.19
CA SER A 657 0.12 14.31 18.94
C SER A 657 1.15 14.69 17.87
N LEU A 658 0.84 15.68 17.04
CA LEU A 658 1.80 16.22 16.06
C LEU A 658 3.06 16.80 16.72
N SER A 659 3.00 17.13 18.02
CA SER A 659 4.16 17.60 18.79
C SER A 659 5.27 16.54 18.93
N PHE A 660 4.96 15.26 18.75
CA PHE A 660 5.96 14.19 18.73
C PHE A 660 6.79 14.15 17.45
N THR A 661 6.31 14.75 16.35
CA THR A 661 7.10 14.90 15.13
C THR A 661 8.01 16.11 15.26
N ARG A 662 9.31 15.90 15.50
CA ARG A 662 10.30 16.99 15.62
C ARG A 662 10.65 17.60 14.27
N LYS A 663 10.79 16.77 13.25
CA LYS A 663 11.18 17.17 11.89
C LYS A 663 10.45 16.28 10.89
N ASP A 664 9.86 16.87 9.88
CA ASP A 664 9.26 16.16 8.76
C ASP A 664 9.63 16.85 7.45
N GLU A 665 10.60 16.28 6.75
CA GLU A 665 11.00 16.69 5.39
C GLU A 665 10.22 15.92 4.33
N THR A 666 9.45 14.91 4.74
CA THR A 666 8.79 13.96 3.84
C THR A 666 7.36 14.36 3.48
N ILE A 667 6.82 15.41 4.10
CA ILE A 667 5.41 15.79 4.00
C ILE A 667 4.53 14.56 4.33
N ALA A 668 4.76 13.99 5.53
CA ALA A 668 4.09 12.77 5.97
C ALA A 668 4.31 11.57 5.02
N SER A 669 5.56 11.29 4.65
CA SER A 669 5.99 10.17 3.79
C SER A 669 5.56 10.21 2.31
N LEU A 670 5.12 11.36 1.82
CA LEU A 670 4.74 11.51 0.40
C LEU A 670 5.93 11.85 -0.52
N ILE A 671 7.02 12.34 0.03
CA ILE A 671 8.25 12.63 -0.70
C ILE A 671 9.46 12.04 0.02
N SER A 672 10.54 11.80 -0.73
CA SER A 672 11.80 11.34 -0.14
C SER A 672 12.36 12.37 0.82
N GLY A 673 12.80 11.92 1.99
CA GLY A 673 13.34 12.79 3.03
C GLY A 673 13.40 12.11 4.39
N CYS A 674 13.76 12.87 5.41
CA CYS A 674 13.90 12.41 6.78
C CYS A 674 12.70 12.84 7.63
N MET A 675 12.16 11.90 8.40
CA MET A 675 11.17 12.14 9.43
C MET A 675 11.74 11.76 10.80
N GLN A 676 11.67 12.67 11.75
CA GLN A 676 12.09 12.43 13.13
C GLN A 676 10.90 12.49 14.06
N MET A 677 10.69 11.41 14.81
CA MET A 677 9.61 11.29 15.78
C MET A 677 10.17 11.01 17.17
N GLN A 678 9.75 11.80 18.15
CA GLN A 678 10.04 11.53 19.57
C GLN A 678 8.98 10.59 20.11
N LEU A 679 9.38 9.42 20.57
CA LEU A 679 8.44 8.51 21.22
C LEU A 679 8.11 8.97 22.66
N PRO A 680 6.94 8.58 23.20
CA PRO A 680 6.52 8.91 24.56
C PRO A 680 7.53 8.49 25.62
N GLU A 681 7.55 9.18 26.76
CA GLU A 681 8.41 8.87 27.90
C GLU A 681 8.11 7.50 28.53
N THR A 682 6.87 7.01 28.35
CA THR A 682 6.42 5.70 28.80
C THR A 682 5.66 5.02 27.69
N LEU A 683 6.05 3.80 27.33
CA LEU A 683 5.34 2.94 26.39
C LEU A 683 4.62 1.82 27.16
N SER A 684 3.29 1.81 27.09
CA SER A 684 2.52 0.72 27.68
C SER A 684 2.85 -0.61 26.98
N PRO A 685 3.00 -1.73 27.70
CA PRO A 685 3.16 -3.05 27.12
C PRO A 685 2.05 -3.43 26.11
N GLN A 686 0.88 -2.80 26.21
CA GLN A 686 -0.25 -3.00 25.29
C GLN A 686 0.01 -2.50 23.87
N LEU A 687 1.00 -1.61 23.68
CA LEU A 687 1.35 -1.05 22.38
C LEU A 687 2.16 -2.04 21.51
N PHE A 688 2.69 -3.08 22.13
CA PHE A 688 3.50 -4.08 21.43
C PHE A 688 2.66 -5.29 21.04
N ASP A 689 2.99 -5.90 19.91
CA ASP A 689 2.42 -7.19 19.53
C ASP A 689 3.06 -8.36 20.29
N SER A 690 2.60 -9.60 20.04
CA SER A 690 3.14 -10.80 20.68
C SER A 690 4.63 -11.07 20.38
N ASN A 691 5.16 -10.50 19.30
CA ASN A 691 6.55 -10.61 18.90
C ASN A 691 7.42 -9.47 19.45
N GLY A 692 6.84 -8.57 20.24
CA GLY A 692 7.51 -7.39 20.80
C GLY A 692 7.75 -6.28 19.79
N LEU A 693 7.02 -6.24 18.68
CA LEU A 693 7.11 -5.19 17.68
C LEU A 693 6.19 -4.02 18.05
N LEU A 694 6.71 -2.81 17.93
CA LEU A 694 5.92 -1.59 17.96
C LEU A 694 5.50 -1.22 16.54
N TRP A 695 4.22 -0.94 16.36
CA TRP A 695 3.67 -0.57 15.08
C TRP A 695 3.40 0.92 15.01
N ILE A 696 3.75 1.52 13.89
CA ILE A 696 3.45 2.91 13.57
C ILE A 696 2.52 2.92 12.37
N ARG A 697 1.42 3.66 12.48
CA ARG A 697 0.45 3.86 11.41
C ARG A 697 0.38 5.33 11.06
N ILE A 698 0.63 5.65 9.78
CA ILE A 698 0.45 6.98 9.21
C ILE A 698 -0.80 6.93 8.35
N GLY A 699 -1.84 7.61 8.78
CA GLY A 699 -3.14 7.60 8.15
C GLY A 699 -3.43 8.88 7.37
N TYR A 700 -3.95 8.74 6.14
CA TYR A 700 -4.26 9.83 5.23
C TYR A 700 -5.74 9.80 4.85
N ASN A 701 -6.39 10.96 4.86
CA ASN A 701 -7.74 11.15 4.34
C ASN A 701 -7.69 12.06 3.11
N ASP A 702 -8.66 11.91 2.20
CA ASP A 702 -8.80 12.75 0.99
C ASP A 702 -7.58 12.74 0.05
N VAL A 703 -6.84 11.65 0.00
CA VAL A 703 -5.79 11.44 -1.00
C VAL A 703 -6.37 10.65 -2.16
N ASP A 704 -6.35 11.23 -3.35
CA ASP A 704 -6.84 10.55 -4.55
C ASP A 704 -6.03 9.28 -4.85
N ASP A 705 -6.69 8.25 -5.37
CA ASP A 705 -6.16 6.89 -5.55
C ASP A 705 -4.85 6.79 -6.34
N VAL A 706 -4.61 7.75 -7.22
CA VAL A 706 -3.48 7.74 -8.17
C VAL A 706 -2.20 8.28 -7.55
N ASN A 707 -2.25 8.87 -6.34
CA ASN A 707 -1.24 9.82 -5.89
C ASN A 707 -0.43 9.42 -4.67
N PHE A 708 -0.58 8.18 -4.20
CA PHE A 708 0.32 7.69 -3.16
C PHE A 708 1.62 7.20 -3.80
N PRO A 709 2.79 7.74 -3.42
CA PRO A 709 4.05 7.36 -4.05
C PRO A 709 4.39 5.91 -3.73
N ASP A 710 4.97 5.22 -4.71
CA ASP A 710 5.53 3.90 -4.49
C ASP A 710 6.77 4.04 -3.60
N ILE A 711 6.80 3.27 -2.51
CA ILE A 711 7.92 3.28 -1.56
C ILE A 711 9.02 2.37 -2.09
N LYS A 712 10.20 2.95 -2.25
CA LYS A 712 11.40 2.22 -2.66
C LYS A 712 12.13 1.61 -1.46
N ALA A 713 12.24 2.38 -0.37
CA ALA A 713 12.87 1.95 0.86
C ALA A 713 12.47 2.83 2.04
N ILE A 714 12.56 2.27 3.25
CA ILE A 714 12.48 3.05 4.49
C ILE A 714 13.66 2.64 5.37
N TYR A 715 14.51 3.59 5.68
CA TYR A 715 15.73 3.35 6.46
C TYR A 715 15.60 3.92 7.86
N THR A 716 16.01 3.14 8.85
CA THR A 716 16.18 3.61 10.24
C THR A 716 17.59 4.18 10.43
N ASN A 717 17.80 5.04 11.43
CA ASN A 717 19.10 5.66 11.77
C ASN A 717 19.79 6.37 10.59
N ALA A 718 19.02 7.00 9.74
CA ALA A 718 19.57 7.76 8.62
C ALA A 718 20.10 9.11 9.07
N ALA A 719 21.23 9.53 8.52
CA ALA A 719 21.83 10.82 8.80
C ALA A 719 22.44 11.45 7.55
N GLN A 720 22.48 12.76 7.52
CA GLN A 720 23.00 13.52 6.40
C GLN A 720 24.46 13.93 6.68
N LEU A 721 25.31 13.65 5.70
CA LEU A 721 26.69 14.10 5.70
C LEU A 721 26.89 15.19 4.65
N LYS A 722 27.69 16.19 4.96
CA LYS A 722 28.06 17.30 4.08
C LYS A 722 29.57 17.36 3.86
N MET A 723 30.03 17.53 2.62
CA MET A 723 31.42 17.64 2.27
C MET A 723 32.09 18.81 2.99
N ILE A 724 33.26 18.58 3.58
CA ILE A 724 34.12 19.61 4.15
C ILE A 724 34.96 20.18 3.03
N LEU A 725 34.86 21.48 2.80
CA LEU A 725 35.68 22.17 1.81
C LEU A 725 37.01 22.58 2.43
N PRO A 726 38.13 22.41 1.75
CA PRO A 726 39.44 22.89 2.21
C PRO A 726 39.47 24.42 2.24
N GLU A 727 40.12 24.98 3.25
CA GLU A 727 40.20 26.43 3.45
C GLU A 727 40.99 27.12 2.31
N HIS A 728 41.95 26.45 1.72
CA HIS A 728 42.79 26.95 0.63
C HIS A 728 43.05 25.81 -0.38
N GLY A 729 42.29 25.78 -1.46
CA GLY A 729 42.43 24.72 -2.44
C GLY A 729 42.32 25.20 -3.88
N GLN A 730 43.37 25.02 -4.63
CA GLN A 730 43.42 25.11 -6.10
C GLN A 730 43.02 23.78 -6.76
N GLU A 731 42.52 22.79 -5.98
CA GLU A 731 42.20 21.48 -6.52
C GLU A 731 40.81 21.43 -7.09
N ASP A 732 40.63 20.77 -8.26
CA ASP A 732 39.38 20.42 -8.83
C ASP A 732 38.68 19.35 -7.95
N PHE A 733 37.71 19.78 -7.20
CA PHE A 733 36.86 18.89 -6.42
C PHE A 733 35.76 18.30 -7.30
N LEU A 734 35.69 16.98 -7.33
CA LEU A 734 34.60 16.26 -7.92
C LEU A 734 33.42 16.30 -6.93
N VAL A 735 32.33 16.91 -7.35
CA VAL A 735 31.03 16.92 -6.61
C VAL A 735 29.99 16.11 -7.37
N ASN A 736 28.96 15.68 -6.68
CA ASN A 736 27.84 14.93 -7.26
C ASN A 736 28.27 13.64 -7.97
N CYS A 737 29.16 12.87 -7.36
CA CYS A 737 29.58 11.58 -7.91
C CYS A 737 28.53 10.49 -7.65
N GLU A 738 28.40 9.57 -8.61
CA GLU A 738 27.51 8.40 -8.45
C GLU A 738 28.08 7.36 -7.49
N THR A 739 29.40 7.24 -7.43
CA THR A 739 30.11 6.23 -6.65
C THR A 739 30.91 6.84 -5.52
N GLY A 740 31.08 6.10 -4.45
CA GLY A 740 31.88 6.48 -3.28
C GLY A 740 31.50 5.66 -2.07
N GLU A 741 32.47 5.13 -1.36
CA GLU A 741 32.29 4.40 -0.12
C GLU A 741 32.58 5.32 1.06
N VAL A 742 31.66 5.33 2.02
CA VAL A 742 31.74 6.14 3.24
C VAL A 742 32.29 5.30 4.36
N THR A 743 33.33 5.77 5.02
CA THR A 743 33.99 5.11 6.15
C THR A 743 34.25 6.12 7.28
N GLU A 744 34.47 5.61 8.47
CA GLU A 744 34.85 6.45 9.61
C GLU A 744 36.22 7.09 9.40
N ASP A 745 36.42 8.35 9.82
CA ASP A 745 37.73 9.00 9.91
C ASP A 745 38.42 8.59 11.21
N VAL A 746 37.67 8.55 12.30
CA VAL A 746 38.09 8.07 13.62
C VAL A 746 37.11 7.00 14.06
N LEU A 747 37.60 5.89 14.59
CA LEU A 747 36.76 4.80 15.06
C LEU A 747 35.72 5.29 16.06
N ILE A 748 34.45 5.04 15.76
CA ILE A 748 33.32 5.36 16.63
C ILE A 748 32.94 4.08 17.39
N PRO A 749 33.18 4.00 18.70
CA PRO A 749 32.86 2.79 19.46
C PRO A 749 31.38 2.44 19.37
N GLY A 750 31.07 1.18 19.01
CA GLY A 750 29.70 0.70 18.92
C GLY A 750 29.05 0.85 17.55
N LEU A 751 29.65 1.56 16.62
CA LEU A 751 29.15 1.61 15.24
C LEU A 751 29.66 0.39 14.46
N ASN A 752 28.73 -0.35 13.85
CA ASN A 752 29.06 -1.58 13.14
C ASN A 752 29.36 -1.35 11.65
N LYS A 753 28.53 -0.56 10.99
CA LYS A 753 28.61 -0.34 9.55
C LYS A 753 27.99 0.99 9.15
N ILE A 754 28.54 1.57 8.09
CA ILE A 754 27.97 2.75 7.42
C ILE A 754 27.58 2.35 6.00
N ARG A 755 26.34 2.63 5.64
CA ARG A 755 25.82 2.34 4.30
C ARG A 755 25.30 3.62 3.66
N ARG A 756 25.80 3.93 2.49
CA ARG A 756 25.28 5.04 1.68
C ARG A 756 23.92 4.65 1.06
N ILE A 757 22.95 5.54 1.15
CA ILE A 757 21.59 5.31 0.63
C ILE A 757 21.21 6.23 -0.53
N THR A 758 21.85 7.40 -0.68
CA THR A 758 21.59 8.30 -1.80
C THR A 758 22.84 8.53 -2.65
N PRO A 759 22.73 8.96 -3.91
CA PRO A 759 23.83 9.59 -4.62
C PRO A 759 24.32 10.83 -3.87
N PHE A 760 25.51 11.33 -4.22
CA PHE A 760 25.96 12.63 -3.75
C PHE A 760 25.24 13.71 -4.54
N TYR A 761 24.68 14.72 -3.87
CA TYR A 761 23.79 15.70 -4.46
C TYR A 761 24.00 17.12 -3.89
N ASN A 762 23.41 18.13 -4.54
CA ASN A 762 23.50 19.54 -4.17
C ASN A 762 24.91 20.13 -4.18
N GLY A 763 25.90 19.43 -4.75
CA GLY A 763 27.23 19.95 -4.93
C GLY A 763 27.33 20.88 -6.14
N ARG A 764 28.15 21.92 -6.03
CA ARG A 764 28.47 22.81 -7.14
C ARG A 764 29.97 22.98 -7.23
N SER A 765 30.54 22.59 -8.38
CA SER A 765 31.96 22.84 -8.67
C SER A 765 32.23 24.35 -8.74
N ARG A 766 33.52 24.72 -8.56
CA ARG A 766 33.93 26.11 -8.71
C ARG A 766 33.50 26.63 -10.10
N GLU A 767 32.99 27.85 -10.12
CA GLU A 767 32.51 28.46 -11.36
C GLU A 767 33.72 28.76 -12.27
N ASP A 768 33.69 28.23 -13.50
CA ASP A 768 34.68 28.53 -14.54
C ASP A 768 34.48 29.96 -15.04
N SER A 769 35.56 30.61 -15.48
CA SER A 769 35.54 31.99 -15.96
C SER A 769 34.52 32.23 -17.08
N GLN A 770 34.32 31.25 -17.99
CA GLN A 770 33.35 31.36 -19.06
C GLN A 770 31.91 31.28 -18.52
N LYS A 771 31.64 30.36 -17.63
CA LYS A 771 30.30 30.20 -16.97
C LYS A 771 29.97 31.44 -16.14
N LYS A 772 31.02 32.00 -15.46
CA LYS A 772 30.90 33.25 -14.71
C LYS A 772 30.49 34.42 -15.61
N LEU A 773 31.20 34.64 -16.72
CA LEU A 773 30.88 35.70 -17.66
C LEU A 773 29.44 35.60 -18.18
N MET A 774 28.98 34.42 -18.52
CA MET A 774 27.62 34.15 -18.97
C MET A 774 26.57 34.47 -17.89
N ARG A 775 26.76 33.97 -16.68
CA ARG A 775 25.89 34.28 -15.55
C ARG A 775 25.80 35.79 -15.28
N MET A 776 26.95 36.44 -15.37
CA MET A 776 27.04 37.89 -15.17
C MET A 776 26.28 38.65 -16.27
N ALA A 777 26.41 38.25 -17.54
CA ALA A 777 25.65 38.79 -18.62
C ALA A 777 24.13 38.59 -18.44
N GLU A 778 23.72 37.39 -17.96
CA GLU A 778 22.34 37.10 -17.61
C GLU A 778 21.88 37.90 -16.39
N TYR A 779 22.73 38.05 -15.36
CA TYR A 779 22.44 38.88 -14.19
C TYR A 779 22.22 40.34 -14.56
N ALA A 780 23.00 40.89 -15.50
CA ALA A 780 22.78 42.25 -16.01
C ALA A 780 21.39 42.44 -16.66
N ALA A 781 20.84 41.36 -17.25
CA ALA A 781 19.50 41.36 -17.84
C ALA A 781 18.39 41.25 -16.79
N HIS A 782 18.45 40.26 -15.85
CA HIS A 782 17.36 40.01 -14.89
C HIS A 782 17.58 40.62 -13.50
N LYS A 783 18.79 41.05 -13.15
CA LYS A 783 19.17 41.70 -11.86
C LYS A 783 18.69 40.91 -10.62
N GLY A 784 18.71 39.57 -10.69
CA GLY A 784 18.23 38.71 -9.63
C GLY A 784 16.71 38.63 -9.47
N ARG A 785 15.92 39.11 -10.43
CA ARG A 785 14.46 39.05 -10.42
C ARG A 785 13.95 38.17 -11.56
N ALA A 786 12.92 37.37 -11.29
CA ALA A 786 12.27 36.56 -12.30
C ALA A 786 11.08 37.30 -12.90
N VAL A 787 11.20 37.82 -14.13
CA VAL A 787 10.18 38.60 -14.83
C VAL A 787 9.79 37.93 -16.15
N THR A 788 10.75 37.57 -16.98
CA THR A 788 10.51 36.93 -18.26
C THR A 788 10.62 35.40 -18.17
N LYS A 789 10.01 34.68 -19.13
CA LYS A 789 10.15 33.24 -19.22
C LYS A 789 11.62 32.77 -19.15
N LYS A 790 12.49 33.50 -19.85
CA LYS A 790 13.93 33.19 -19.88
C LYS A 790 14.62 33.42 -18.53
N ASP A 791 14.15 34.37 -17.73
CA ASP A 791 14.73 34.64 -16.42
C ASP A 791 14.44 33.49 -15.46
N TYR A 792 13.20 32.98 -15.48
CA TYR A 792 12.84 31.78 -14.70
C TYR A 792 13.71 30.58 -15.07
N GLU A 793 13.84 30.29 -16.38
CA GLU A 793 14.66 29.19 -16.88
C GLU A 793 16.13 29.35 -16.47
N ARG A 794 16.69 30.56 -16.57
CA ARG A 794 18.09 30.85 -16.23
C ARG A 794 18.36 30.71 -14.74
N LEU A 795 17.51 31.29 -13.92
CA LEU A 795 17.66 31.27 -12.47
C LEU A 795 17.62 29.84 -11.92
N ILE A 796 16.73 28.97 -12.46
CA ILE A 796 16.65 27.57 -12.05
C ILE A 796 17.92 26.82 -12.42
N ILE A 797 18.36 26.89 -13.68
CA ILE A 797 19.57 26.20 -14.12
C ILE A 797 20.82 26.70 -13.39
N GLN A 798 20.83 27.97 -13.01
CA GLN A 798 21.92 28.57 -12.27
C GLN A 798 22.00 28.04 -10.83
N GLU A 799 20.86 28.01 -10.10
CA GLU A 799 20.83 27.68 -8.68
C GLU A 799 20.83 26.19 -8.42
N PHE A 800 20.17 25.42 -9.28
CA PHE A 800 20.02 23.95 -9.09
C PHE A 800 20.92 23.18 -10.06
N PRO A 801 22.12 22.76 -9.62
CA PRO A 801 23.03 21.98 -10.46
C PRO A 801 22.44 20.68 -10.98
N ASP A 802 21.52 20.06 -10.21
CA ASP A 802 20.90 18.79 -10.52
C ASP A 802 19.80 18.89 -11.61
N ILE A 803 19.51 20.10 -12.08
CA ILE A 803 18.58 20.35 -13.18
C ILE A 803 19.34 20.58 -14.48
N ALA A 804 19.09 19.75 -15.47
CA ALA A 804 19.69 19.83 -16.80
C ALA A 804 18.92 20.77 -17.75
N LYS A 805 17.59 20.84 -17.61
CA LYS A 805 16.73 21.60 -18.52
C LYS A 805 15.52 22.19 -17.78
N ALA A 806 15.17 23.41 -18.16
CA ALA A 806 13.99 24.09 -17.65
C ALA A 806 13.23 24.82 -18.78
N LYS A 807 11.89 24.78 -18.72
CA LYS A 807 10.99 25.49 -19.64
C LYS A 807 9.86 26.16 -18.86
N CYS A 808 9.70 27.48 -19.06
CA CYS A 808 8.65 28.26 -18.44
C CYS A 808 7.48 28.47 -19.40
N ILE A 809 6.29 28.08 -18.97
CA ILE A 809 5.01 28.25 -19.68
C ILE A 809 4.15 29.21 -18.88
N VAL A 810 3.58 30.19 -19.53
CA VAL A 810 2.72 31.18 -18.88
C VAL A 810 1.29 30.93 -19.32
N ASN A 811 0.43 30.60 -18.40
CA ASN A 811 -1.01 30.46 -18.62
C ASN A 811 -1.73 31.68 -18.05
N ARG A 812 -2.58 32.32 -18.89
CA ARG A 812 -3.38 33.46 -18.51
C ARG A 812 -4.86 33.13 -18.60
N ASN A 813 -5.52 33.08 -17.45
CA ASN A 813 -6.96 32.92 -17.37
C ASN A 813 -7.59 34.20 -16.83
N GLY A 814 -8.03 35.08 -17.76
CA GLY A 814 -8.54 36.41 -17.40
C GLY A 814 -7.47 37.30 -16.77
N SER A 815 -7.68 37.70 -15.52
CA SER A 815 -6.73 38.55 -14.75
C SER A 815 -5.62 37.74 -14.09
N ASP A 816 -5.79 36.42 -13.99
CA ASP A 816 -4.90 35.54 -13.22
C ASP A 816 -3.78 34.99 -14.11
N THR A 817 -2.55 35.16 -13.64
CA THR A 817 -1.37 34.64 -14.32
C THR A 817 -0.84 33.48 -13.50
N THR A 818 -0.79 32.31 -14.11
CA THR A 818 -0.15 31.11 -13.54
C THR A 818 1.08 30.73 -14.35
N LEU A 819 2.14 30.30 -13.65
CA LEU A 819 3.38 29.84 -14.27
C LEU A 819 3.51 28.34 -14.06
N HIS A 820 3.68 27.63 -15.17
CA HIS A 820 4.09 26.22 -15.17
C HIS A 820 5.54 26.15 -15.61
N ILE A 821 6.40 25.64 -14.73
CA ILE A 821 7.83 25.50 -15.01
C ILE A 821 8.15 24.01 -15.04
N VAL A 822 8.46 23.51 -16.22
CA VAL A 822 8.78 22.11 -16.44
C VAL A 822 10.28 21.93 -16.38
N VAL A 823 10.75 20.96 -15.58
CA VAL A 823 12.17 20.71 -15.35
C VAL A 823 12.53 19.26 -15.63
N LEU A 824 13.76 19.04 -16.10
CA LEU A 824 14.36 17.73 -16.28
C LEU A 824 15.65 17.63 -15.45
N PRO A 825 15.85 16.52 -14.75
CA PRO A 825 17.04 16.31 -13.94
C PRO A 825 18.28 16.03 -14.78
N GLU A 826 19.45 16.15 -14.19
CA GLU A 826 20.70 15.62 -14.74
C GLU A 826 20.67 14.09 -14.77
N LYS A 827 21.42 13.47 -15.68
CA LYS A 827 21.40 12.02 -15.90
C LYS A 827 21.70 11.19 -14.66
N ASN A 828 22.52 11.72 -13.76
CA ASN A 828 22.93 11.02 -12.54
C ASN A 828 21.80 10.85 -11.50
N MET A 829 20.70 11.60 -11.68
CA MET A 829 19.56 11.61 -10.77
C MET A 829 18.38 10.77 -11.28
N VAL A 830 18.57 10.03 -12.38
CA VAL A 830 17.46 9.37 -13.08
C VAL A 830 17.49 7.86 -12.84
N ASP A 831 16.50 7.36 -12.11
CA ASP A 831 16.29 5.92 -11.93
C ASP A 831 15.77 5.24 -13.22
N ARG A 832 15.01 5.96 -14.05
CA ARG A 832 14.43 5.47 -15.31
C ARG A 832 14.94 6.28 -16.51
N LYS A 833 15.63 5.63 -17.43
CA LYS A 833 16.22 6.29 -18.63
C LYS A 833 15.17 6.76 -19.64
N ILE A 834 14.01 6.12 -19.68
CA ILE A 834 12.92 6.40 -20.65
C ILE A 834 12.10 7.62 -20.20
N HIS A 835 11.80 7.72 -18.92
CA HIS A 835 11.01 8.77 -18.30
C HIS A 835 11.84 9.48 -17.23
N PRO A 836 12.75 10.39 -17.60
CA PRO A 836 13.54 11.11 -16.60
C PRO A 836 12.65 12.06 -15.79
N LEU A 837 12.46 11.74 -14.52
CA LEU A 837 11.61 12.51 -13.59
C LEU A 837 12.50 13.18 -12.52
N THR A 838 12.17 14.43 -12.22
CA THR A 838 12.79 15.17 -11.14
C THR A 838 12.16 14.77 -9.82
N PRO A 839 12.93 14.41 -8.79
CA PRO A 839 12.36 14.03 -7.49
C PRO A 839 11.52 15.14 -6.88
N PRO A 840 10.39 14.81 -6.21
CA PRO A 840 9.46 15.79 -5.66
C PRO A 840 10.08 16.80 -4.70
N HIS A 841 11.03 16.39 -3.84
CA HIS A 841 11.72 17.30 -2.93
C HIS A 841 12.49 18.42 -3.66
N LEU A 842 13.07 18.09 -4.83
CA LEU A 842 13.78 19.06 -5.66
C LEU A 842 12.79 20.02 -6.34
N LEU A 843 11.65 19.52 -6.85
CA LEU A 843 10.58 20.36 -7.40
C LEU A 843 10.08 21.39 -6.38
N PHE A 844 9.88 20.98 -5.13
CA PHE A 844 9.51 21.89 -4.04
C PHE A 844 10.58 22.93 -3.72
N SER A 845 11.82 22.51 -3.72
CA SER A 845 12.94 23.42 -3.46
C SER A 845 13.02 24.50 -4.55
N ILE A 846 12.82 24.11 -5.80
CA ILE A 846 12.78 25.01 -6.94
C ILE A 846 11.56 25.95 -6.83
N GLU A 847 10.39 25.42 -6.53
CA GLU A 847 9.17 26.23 -6.37
C GLU A 847 9.34 27.29 -5.28
N ARG A 848 9.85 26.91 -4.12
CA ARG A 848 10.12 27.83 -3.01
C ARG A 848 11.10 28.93 -3.41
N TYR A 849 12.20 28.58 -4.08
CA TYR A 849 13.20 29.51 -4.56
C TYR A 849 12.59 30.49 -5.57
N ILE A 850 11.92 30.01 -6.58
CA ILE A 850 11.33 30.84 -7.63
C ILE A 850 10.23 31.75 -7.07
N ARG A 851 9.40 31.28 -6.16
CA ARG A 851 8.39 32.12 -5.49
C ARG A 851 9.00 33.32 -4.76
N SER A 852 10.18 33.13 -4.15
CA SER A 852 10.86 34.25 -3.47
C SER A 852 11.35 35.34 -4.42
N LEU A 853 11.52 35.01 -5.71
CA LEU A 853 12.03 35.91 -6.75
C LEU A 853 10.91 36.44 -7.68
N THR A 854 9.71 35.88 -7.56
CA THR A 854 8.56 36.19 -8.45
C THR A 854 7.73 37.34 -7.91
N SER A 855 7.22 38.15 -8.80
CA SER A 855 6.32 39.24 -8.46
C SER A 855 4.99 38.74 -7.89
N SER A 856 4.40 39.49 -6.97
CA SER A 856 3.08 39.22 -6.36
C SER A 856 1.92 39.19 -7.36
N TYR A 857 2.11 39.71 -8.58
CA TYR A 857 1.11 39.59 -9.67
C TYR A 857 0.93 38.20 -10.21
N VAL A 858 1.88 37.32 -9.98
CA VAL A 858 1.78 35.91 -10.34
C VAL A 858 1.06 35.14 -9.20
N LYS A 859 -0.15 34.71 -9.49
CA LYS A 859 -0.99 34.03 -8.49
C LYS A 859 -0.38 32.71 -8.05
N GLU A 860 0.10 31.95 -9.01
CA GLU A 860 0.62 30.62 -8.78
C GLU A 860 1.87 30.33 -9.61
N VAL A 861 2.81 29.65 -8.97
CA VAL A 861 4.00 29.07 -9.62
C VAL A 861 3.95 27.56 -9.36
N ASN A 862 3.93 26.79 -10.42
CA ASN A 862 3.94 25.33 -10.37
C ASN A 862 5.21 24.82 -11.05
N VAL A 863 5.99 24.05 -10.34
CA VAL A 863 7.17 23.37 -10.90
C VAL A 863 6.82 21.92 -11.13
N LEU A 864 6.91 21.46 -12.37
CA LEU A 864 6.34 20.19 -12.84
C LEU A 864 7.40 19.35 -13.54
N ASN A 865 7.19 18.05 -13.55
CA ASN A 865 7.84 17.14 -14.50
C ASN A 865 7.16 17.22 -15.88
N PRO A 866 7.80 16.77 -16.95
CA PRO A 866 7.15 16.65 -18.25
C PRO A 866 6.07 15.56 -18.25
N VAL A 867 5.04 15.74 -19.03
CA VAL A 867 4.02 14.72 -19.28
C VAL A 867 4.56 13.76 -20.32
N TYR A 868 4.64 12.46 -20.00
CA TYR A 868 5.09 11.43 -20.91
C TYR A 868 3.89 10.74 -21.55
N GLU A 869 3.85 10.75 -22.89
CA GLU A 869 2.79 10.12 -23.69
C GLU A 869 3.39 9.00 -24.50
N GLU A 870 2.84 7.78 -24.35
CA GLU A 870 3.34 6.61 -25.03
C GLU A 870 2.86 6.53 -26.47
N ILE A 871 3.74 6.08 -27.37
CA ILE A 871 3.43 5.81 -28.76
C ILE A 871 3.63 4.33 -29.07
N ILE A 872 2.60 3.74 -29.65
CA ILE A 872 2.61 2.40 -30.21
C ILE A 872 2.51 2.52 -31.71
N PHE A 873 3.52 2.05 -32.46
CA PHE A 873 3.41 1.88 -33.91
C PHE A 873 2.67 0.59 -34.22
N ARG A 874 1.86 0.65 -35.28
CA ARG A 874 1.03 -0.44 -35.74
C ARG A 874 1.05 -0.49 -37.26
N PHE A 875 1.50 -1.61 -37.86
CA PHE A 875 1.56 -1.78 -39.29
C PHE A 875 1.66 -3.25 -39.71
N ARG A 876 1.35 -3.51 -41.01
CA ARG A 876 1.49 -4.80 -41.62
C ARG A 876 2.88 -4.95 -42.26
N ILE A 877 3.49 -6.11 -42.06
CA ILE A 877 4.79 -6.49 -42.67
C ILE A 877 4.57 -7.61 -43.64
N GLU A 878 4.85 -7.34 -44.93
CA GLU A 878 4.91 -8.32 -45.99
C GLU A 878 6.38 -8.71 -46.23
N LEU A 879 6.68 -10.00 -46.15
CA LEU A 879 8.05 -10.49 -46.28
C LEU A 879 8.46 -10.63 -47.75
N LYS A 880 9.52 -9.93 -48.18
CA LYS A 880 10.19 -10.13 -49.47
C LYS A 880 11.35 -11.13 -49.40
N GLY A 881 11.79 -11.46 -48.18
CA GLY A 881 12.90 -12.37 -47.94
C GLY A 881 12.99 -12.84 -46.49
N TYR A 882 14.06 -13.53 -46.14
CA TYR A 882 14.25 -14.01 -44.75
C TYR A 882 14.49 -12.87 -43.76
N PHE A 883 13.59 -12.73 -42.85
CA PHE A 883 13.61 -11.70 -41.80
C PHE A 883 13.82 -12.36 -40.42
N SER A 884 15.08 -12.35 -39.96
CA SER A 884 15.48 -13.03 -38.72
C SER A 884 14.94 -12.33 -37.47
N VAL A 885 14.85 -13.07 -36.35
CA VAL A 885 14.47 -12.50 -35.01
C VAL A 885 15.37 -11.32 -34.61
N LYS A 886 16.67 -11.38 -34.94
CA LYS A 886 17.59 -10.26 -34.69
C LYS A 886 17.20 -9.00 -35.45
N ARG A 887 16.74 -9.12 -36.70
CA ARG A 887 16.28 -7.99 -37.51
C ARG A 887 14.95 -7.43 -37.01
N ARG A 888 14.08 -8.29 -36.48
CA ARG A 888 12.82 -7.83 -35.81
C ARG A 888 13.12 -6.96 -34.62
N LYS A 889 14.05 -7.38 -33.76
CA LYS A 889 14.50 -6.57 -32.60
C LYS A 889 15.15 -5.27 -33.05
N LEU A 890 15.92 -5.29 -34.14
CA LEU A 890 16.54 -4.09 -34.68
C LEU A 890 15.48 -3.12 -35.25
N LEU A 891 14.43 -3.62 -35.89
CA LEU A 891 13.30 -2.79 -36.37
C LEU A 891 12.60 -2.10 -35.17
N ALA A 892 12.26 -2.86 -34.14
CA ALA A 892 11.65 -2.28 -32.93
C ALA A 892 12.59 -1.24 -32.29
N GLN A 893 13.88 -1.52 -32.19
CA GLN A 893 14.87 -0.58 -31.67
C GLN A 893 14.92 0.71 -32.52
N ARG A 894 14.90 0.59 -33.84
CA ARG A 894 14.89 1.77 -34.71
C ARG A 894 13.63 2.61 -34.57
N LEU A 895 12.48 1.98 -34.41
CA LEU A 895 11.24 2.69 -34.09
C LEU A 895 11.37 3.48 -32.78
N ASN A 896 11.92 2.84 -31.74
CA ASN A 896 12.18 3.50 -30.47
C ASN A 896 13.16 4.67 -30.60
N GLU A 897 14.20 4.53 -31.45
CA GLU A 897 15.16 5.60 -31.73
C GLU A 897 14.51 6.82 -32.40
N PHE A 898 13.51 6.63 -33.26
CA PHE A 898 12.76 7.72 -33.87
C PHE A 898 11.84 8.45 -32.88
N ILE A 899 11.25 7.73 -31.93
CA ILE A 899 10.39 8.34 -30.91
C ILE A 899 11.24 9.06 -29.85
N ALA A 900 12.26 8.38 -29.33
CA ALA A 900 13.06 8.87 -28.21
C ALA A 900 14.58 8.85 -28.54
N PRO A 901 15.05 9.69 -29.48
CA PRO A 901 16.44 9.72 -29.89
C PRO A 901 17.40 10.04 -28.74
N TRP A 902 16.95 10.75 -27.72
CA TRP A 902 17.76 11.10 -26.54
C TRP A 902 18.25 9.90 -25.74
N GLN A 903 17.53 8.78 -25.76
CA GLN A 903 17.96 7.56 -25.05
C GLN A 903 19.26 6.99 -25.62
N TYR A 904 19.48 7.18 -26.92
CA TYR A 904 20.62 6.60 -27.66
C TYR A 904 21.75 7.62 -27.90
N THR A 905 21.42 8.92 -28.03
CA THR A 905 22.40 9.97 -28.32
C THR A 905 22.95 10.67 -27.11
N GLY A 906 22.38 10.38 -25.92
CA GLY A 906 22.77 11.06 -24.70
C GLY A 906 22.32 12.52 -24.59
N GLN A 907 21.46 12.96 -25.50
CA GLN A 907 20.81 14.28 -25.44
C GLN A 907 19.67 14.27 -24.40
N LEU A 908 19.07 15.41 -24.16
CA LEU A 908 17.90 15.54 -23.28
C LEU A 908 16.62 15.51 -24.11
N PRO A 909 15.49 15.03 -23.52
CA PRO A 909 14.18 15.07 -24.17
C PRO A 909 13.85 16.45 -24.69
N LEU A 910 13.19 16.52 -25.85
CA LEU A 910 12.71 17.75 -26.47
C LEU A 910 11.24 17.95 -26.11
N PHE A 911 10.92 19.02 -25.38
CA PHE A 911 9.55 19.36 -25.02
C PHE A 911 8.72 19.74 -26.23
N GLY A 912 7.53 19.12 -26.39
CA GLY A 912 6.64 19.39 -27.51
C GLY A 912 7.18 18.90 -28.86
N TYR A 913 8.12 17.95 -28.86
CA TYR A 913 8.65 17.38 -30.10
C TYR A 913 7.57 16.65 -30.87
N ALA A 914 7.45 16.96 -32.15
CA ALA A 914 6.49 16.36 -33.05
C ALA A 914 7.14 15.25 -33.89
N ILE A 915 6.47 14.12 -34.01
CA ILE A 915 6.91 12.97 -34.78
C ILE A 915 6.17 12.97 -36.12
N ASN A 916 6.89 12.86 -37.23
CA ASN A 916 6.31 12.77 -38.55
C ASN A 916 6.31 11.31 -39.04
N LEU A 917 5.14 10.71 -39.17
CA LEU A 917 4.94 9.33 -39.54
C LEU A 917 5.51 9.00 -40.95
N GLU A 918 5.37 9.89 -41.91
CA GLU A 918 5.87 9.72 -43.26
C GLU A 918 7.41 9.65 -43.29
N LYS A 919 8.08 10.53 -42.51
CA LYS A 919 9.54 10.49 -42.38
C LYS A 919 10.03 9.16 -41.79
N ILE A 920 9.32 8.64 -40.80
CA ILE A 920 9.68 7.37 -40.17
C ILE A 920 9.44 6.22 -41.13
N HIS A 921 8.29 6.19 -41.77
CA HIS A 921 7.98 5.18 -42.79
C HIS A 921 9.07 5.13 -43.88
N ASN A 922 9.43 6.30 -44.43
CA ASN A 922 10.46 6.38 -45.47
C ASN A 922 11.83 5.90 -44.96
N ALA A 923 12.24 6.31 -43.76
CA ALA A 923 13.49 5.90 -43.15
C ALA A 923 13.58 4.37 -42.91
N ILE A 924 12.44 3.76 -42.50
CA ILE A 924 12.36 2.31 -42.31
C ILE A 924 12.40 1.59 -43.65
N MET A 925 11.73 2.12 -44.67
CA MET A 925 11.77 1.57 -46.03
C MET A 925 13.14 1.69 -46.65
N ASP A 926 13.88 2.75 -46.42
CA ASP A 926 15.28 2.91 -46.89
C ASP A 926 16.19 1.86 -46.22
N GLU A 927 16.02 1.52 -44.95
CA GLU A 927 16.86 0.58 -44.22
C GLU A 927 16.44 -0.88 -44.42
N PHE A 928 15.13 -1.17 -44.44
CA PHE A 928 14.60 -2.55 -44.46
C PHE A 928 13.84 -2.91 -45.74
N GLY A 929 13.55 -1.97 -46.65
CA GLY A 929 12.67 -2.16 -47.79
C GLY A 929 13.13 -3.21 -48.81
N ALA A 930 14.42 -3.60 -48.78
CA ALA A 930 14.91 -4.74 -49.56
C ALA A 930 14.38 -6.12 -49.05
N LEU A 931 13.97 -6.19 -47.78
CA LEU A 931 13.59 -7.44 -47.13
C LEU A 931 12.12 -7.49 -46.73
N ILE A 932 11.52 -6.35 -46.52
CA ILE A 932 10.11 -6.22 -46.10
C ILE A 932 9.41 -5.12 -46.89
N ASN A 933 8.10 -5.22 -47.01
CA ASN A 933 7.22 -4.12 -47.40
C ASN A 933 6.33 -3.77 -46.22
N ILE A 934 6.05 -2.50 -46.03
CA ILE A 934 5.20 -2.02 -44.91
C ILE A 934 3.93 -1.43 -45.53
N SER A 935 2.79 -1.89 -45.05
CA SER A 935 1.49 -1.33 -45.38
C SER A 935 0.72 -1.01 -44.10
N ASP A 936 -0.32 -0.18 -44.25
CA ASP A 936 -1.21 0.22 -43.13
C ASP A 936 -0.46 0.81 -41.92
N PHE A 937 0.55 1.65 -42.23
CA PHE A 937 1.39 2.27 -41.20
C PHE A 937 0.59 3.30 -40.38
N SER A 938 0.44 3.05 -39.12
CA SER A 938 -0.32 3.87 -38.16
C SER A 938 0.37 3.91 -36.80
N ALA A 939 -0.07 4.85 -35.97
CA ALA A 939 0.42 4.98 -34.61
C ALA A 939 -0.75 5.29 -33.66
N ILE A 940 -0.66 4.78 -32.46
CA ILE A 940 -1.56 5.07 -31.35
C ILE A 940 -0.77 5.89 -30.34
N ARG A 941 -1.26 7.08 -30.01
CA ARG A 941 -0.76 7.87 -28.88
C ARG A 941 -1.66 7.61 -27.68
N ILE A 942 -1.06 7.26 -26.55
CA ILE A 942 -1.75 7.03 -25.28
C ILE A 942 -1.50 8.25 -24.39
N GLU A 943 -2.56 8.95 -24.08
CA GLU A 943 -2.57 10.06 -23.15
C GLU A 943 -3.19 9.59 -21.83
N LYS A 944 -2.52 9.87 -20.71
CA LYS A 944 -3.03 9.59 -19.37
C LYS A 944 -3.56 10.88 -18.79
N ASN A 945 -4.86 10.99 -18.57
CA ASN A 945 -5.49 12.16 -17.99
C ASN A 945 -6.39 11.79 -16.82
N ASN A 946 -6.13 12.32 -15.63
CA ASN A 946 -6.90 12.10 -14.39
C ASN A 946 -7.20 10.61 -14.06
N GLY A 947 -6.28 9.70 -14.42
CA GLY A 947 -6.45 8.26 -14.22
C GLY A 947 -7.28 7.55 -15.28
N GLU A 948 -7.67 8.26 -16.34
CA GLU A 948 -8.26 7.69 -17.54
C GLU A 948 -7.23 7.69 -18.68
N PHE A 949 -7.31 6.67 -19.53
CA PHE A 949 -6.49 6.60 -20.73
C PHE A 949 -7.29 7.07 -21.92
N MET A 950 -6.76 8.06 -22.65
CA MET A 950 -7.29 8.50 -23.93
C MET A 950 -6.37 7.96 -25.05
N LEU A 951 -6.94 7.22 -25.97
CA LEU A 951 -6.26 6.71 -27.14
C LEU A 951 -6.54 7.60 -28.33
N HIS A 952 -5.49 8.07 -28.99
CA HIS A 952 -5.57 8.82 -30.22
C HIS A 952 -4.95 8.00 -31.35
N ASP A 953 -5.76 7.60 -32.32
CA ASP A 953 -5.33 6.78 -33.45
C ASP A 953 -4.96 7.65 -34.67
N PHE A 954 -3.72 7.56 -35.08
CA PHE A 954 -3.18 8.27 -36.25
C PHE A 954 -3.04 7.26 -37.38
N VAL A 955 -4.02 7.23 -38.30
CA VAL A 955 -4.05 6.29 -39.42
C VAL A 955 -3.55 6.95 -40.69
N CYS A 956 -2.61 6.28 -41.37
CA CYS A 956 -2.14 6.64 -42.70
C CYS A 956 -3.00 5.91 -43.77
N LYS A 957 -4.10 6.50 -44.28
CA LYS A 957 -4.96 5.85 -45.28
C LYS A 957 -4.36 5.88 -46.68
N LYS A 958 -4.51 4.76 -47.39
CA LYS A 958 -4.02 4.47 -48.77
C LYS A 958 -4.68 5.29 -49.89
N SER A 959 -5.74 6.01 -49.66
CA SER A 959 -6.47 6.72 -50.70
C SER A 959 -6.20 8.21 -50.65
N GLY A 960 -5.34 8.77 -51.49
CA GLY A 960 -5.23 10.07 -52.11
C GLY A 960 -5.75 11.34 -51.44
N GLU A 961 -6.42 11.26 -50.35
CA GLU A 961 -6.81 12.38 -49.49
C GLU A 961 -5.83 12.45 -48.32
N PHE A 962 -4.89 13.37 -48.46
CA PHE A 962 -3.96 13.71 -47.38
C PHE A 962 -4.75 14.34 -46.22
N TYR A 963 -4.93 13.59 -45.16
CA TYR A 963 -5.32 14.19 -43.91
C TYR A 963 -4.11 14.90 -43.28
N ASP A 964 -4.30 16.08 -42.76
CA ASP A 964 -3.30 16.89 -42.03
C ASP A 964 -2.71 16.23 -40.73
N LYS A 965 -3.00 14.95 -40.47
CA LYS A 965 -2.63 14.21 -39.26
C LYS A 965 -1.37 13.32 -39.40
N HIS A 966 -0.44 13.62 -40.31
CA HIS A 966 0.84 12.91 -40.43
C HIS A 966 1.84 13.26 -39.32
N VAL A 967 1.51 14.24 -38.49
CA VAL A 967 2.38 14.73 -37.42
C VAL A 967 1.72 14.45 -36.09
N ILE A 968 2.35 13.60 -35.27
CA ILE A 968 1.95 13.32 -33.90
C ILE A 968 2.59 14.36 -32.99
N THR A 969 1.80 15.17 -32.34
CA THR A 969 2.25 16.12 -31.32
C THR A 969 1.79 15.66 -29.95
N PRO A 970 2.54 15.93 -28.89
CA PRO A 970 2.03 15.74 -27.52
C PRO A 970 0.79 16.60 -27.29
N SER A 971 -0.06 16.20 -26.37
CA SER A 971 -1.26 16.96 -25.96
C SER A 971 -0.90 18.33 -25.40
N GLU A 972 0.16 18.38 -24.62
CA GLU A 972 0.66 19.57 -23.97
C GLU A 972 1.96 20.09 -24.58
N ALA A 973 2.17 21.40 -24.52
CA ALA A 973 3.39 22.04 -25.02
C ALA A 973 4.68 21.58 -24.32
N HIS A 974 4.56 20.94 -23.18
CA HIS A 974 5.63 20.36 -22.37
C HIS A 974 5.61 18.82 -22.36
N GLY A 975 4.71 18.21 -23.13
CA GLY A 975 4.65 16.77 -23.30
C GLY A 975 5.88 16.21 -24.02
N VAL A 976 6.22 15.00 -23.72
CA VAL A 976 7.32 14.25 -24.30
C VAL A 976 6.77 12.91 -24.80
N LEU A 977 6.95 12.64 -26.10
CA LEU A 977 6.54 11.36 -26.67
C LEU A 977 7.60 10.29 -26.38
N VAL A 978 7.17 9.14 -25.87
CA VAL A 978 8.04 8.01 -25.51
C VAL A 978 7.55 6.72 -26.17
N PRO A 979 8.44 5.77 -26.49
CA PRO A 979 8.01 4.48 -27.01
C PRO A 979 7.34 3.65 -25.92
N SER A 980 6.26 2.97 -26.26
CA SER A 980 5.73 1.89 -25.43
C SER A 980 6.64 0.66 -25.44
N GLU A 981 6.44 -0.26 -24.49
CA GLU A 981 7.25 -1.49 -24.41
C GLU A 981 7.15 -2.35 -25.66
N ASP A 982 5.98 -2.43 -26.27
CA ASP A 982 5.72 -3.24 -27.46
C ASP A 982 5.02 -2.45 -28.57
N HIS A 983 5.49 -2.64 -29.82
CA HIS A 983 4.82 -2.21 -31.03
C HIS A 983 4.01 -3.37 -31.64
N ILE A 984 2.95 -3.06 -32.41
CA ILE A 984 2.03 -4.05 -32.97
C ILE A 984 2.39 -4.30 -34.43
N PHE A 985 2.84 -5.53 -34.74
CA PHE A 985 3.17 -5.96 -36.10
C PHE A 985 2.21 -7.06 -36.55
N TYR A 986 1.55 -6.86 -37.74
CA TYR A 986 0.73 -7.87 -38.40
C TYR A 986 1.55 -8.52 -39.48
N TRP A 987 1.60 -9.84 -39.52
CA TRP A 987 2.38 -10.62 -40.52
C TRP A 987 1.48 -11.15 -41.62
N ASP A 988 1.95 -11.15 -42.85
CA ASP A 988 1.30 -11.53 -44.12
C ASP A 988 -0.19 -11.96 -44.11
N ASN A 989 -0.59 -12.87 -43.25
CA ASN A 989 -1.94 -13.46 -43.21
C ASN A 989 -2.75 -13.10 -41.95
N ASP A 990 -2.25 -12.23 -41.06
CA ASP A 990 -2.99 -11.84 -39.87
C ASP A 990 -4.22 -10.99 -40.23
N ALA A 991 -5.38 -11.34 -39.71
CA ALA A 991 -6.55 -10.50 -39.87
C ALA A 991 -6.34 -9.15 -39.11
N ILE A 992 -6.48 -8.06 -39.85
CA ILE A 992 -6.50 -6.73 -39.22
C ILE A 992 -7.90 -6.53 -38.62
N PRO A 993 -8.02 -6.12 -37.35
CA PRO A 993 -9.32 -5.78 -36.78
C PRO A 993 -10.02 -4.70 -37.63
N ASP A 994 -11.33 -4.84 -37.83
CA ASP A 994 -12.15 -3.90 -38.62
C ASP A 994 -12.24 -2.49 -37.99
N GLU A 995 -11.73 -2.32 -36.76
CA GLU A 995 -11.80 -1.10 -35.95
C GLU A 995 -10.59 -0.14 -36.16
N PHE A 996 -10.08 -0.09 -37.37
CA PHE A 996 -9.06 0.89 -37.74
C PHE A 996 -9.70 2.26 -37.94
N GLY A 997 -9.27 3.25 -37.15
CA GLY A 997 -9.66 4.64 -37.33
C GLY A 997 -10.72 5.14 -36.35
N ILE A 998 -10.78 4.60 -35.14
CA ILE A 998 -11.45 5.24 -34.02
C ILE A 998 -10.60 6.45 -33.66
N GLU A 999 -11.11 7.66 -33.97
CA GLU A 999 -10.33 8.91 -33.81
C GLU A 999 -9.93 9.17 -32.35
N GLU A 1000 -10.80 8.89 -31.38
CA GLU A 1000 -10.55 9.03 -29.96
C GLU A 1000 -11.37 8.01 -29.16
N MET A 1001 -10.75 7.32 -28.20
CA MET A 1001 -11.41 6.40 -27.29
C MET A 1001 -10.96 6.69 -25.87
N SER A 1002 -11.92 6.87 -24.95
CA SER A 1002 -11.66 6.95 -23.51
C SER A 1002 -11.83 5.57 -22.89
N ILE A 1003 -10.83 5.10 -22.14
CA ILE A 1003 -10.83 3.80 -21.45
C ILE A 1003 -10.50 4.06 -19.98
N GLY A 1004 -11.24 3.39 -19.06
CA GLY A 1004 -11.09 3.57 -17.62
C GLY A 1004 -9.73 3.13 -17.05
N LYS A 1005 -9.59 3.20 -15.74
CA LYS A 1005 -8.34 3.21 -14.97
C LYS A 1005 -7.36 2.03 -15.14
N ASN A 1006 -7.76 0.93 -15.75
CA ASN A 1006 -6.95 -0.29 -15.88
C ASN A 1006 -6.97 -0.79 -17.33
N PHE A 1007 -6.15 -0.21 -18.18
CA PHE A 1007 -6.02 -0.65 -19.55
C PHE A 1007 -4.61 -1.18 -19.82
N ILE A 1008 -4.53 -2.45 -20.25
CA ILE A 1008 -3.29 -3.08 -20.70
C ILE A 1008 -3.48 -3.49 -22.15
N ILE A 1009 -2.78 -2.84 -23.07
CA ILE A 1009 -2.65 -3.34 -24.44
C ILE A 1009 -1.60 -4.43 -24.39
N SER A 1010 -2.01 -5.68 -24.23
CA SER A 1010 -1.09 -6.81 -24.34
C SER A 1010 -1.37 -7.61 -25.60
N ASN A 1011 -0.38 -7.74 -26.45
CA ASN A 1011 -0.42 -8.63 -27.62
C ASN A 1011 -0.11 -10.07 -27.18
N LYS A 1012 -1.05 -10.71 -26.46
CA LYS A 1012 -0.91 -12.10 -25.97
C LYS A 1012 -1.02 -13.18 -27.04
N LYS A 1013 -1.14 -12.83 -28.35
CA LYS A 1013 -1.32 -13.80 -29.43
C LYS A 1013 -0.06 -14.24 -30.17
N ASN A 1014 1.11 -13.81 -29.74
CA ASN A 1014 2.35 -14.26 -30.34
C ASN A 1014 3.25 -14.96 -29.31
N ARG A 1015 2.84 -16.17 -28.94
CA ARG A 1015 3.75 -17.22 -28.44
C ARG A 1015 3.85 -18.31 -29.47
#